data_06199af385e7907be26f814330223322
#
_entry.id   06199af385e7907be26f814330223322
#
_cell.length_a   1.000
_cell.length_b   1.000
_cell.length_c   1.000
_cell.angle_alpha   90.00
_cell.angle_beta   90.00
_cell.angle_gamma   90.00
#
_symmetry.space_group_name_H-M   'P 1'
#
loop_
_entity.id
_entity.type
_entity.pdbx_description
1 polymer ?
#
loop_
_entity_poly.entity_id
_entity_poly.type
_entity_poly.pdbx_seq_one_letter_code
_entity_poly.pdbx_strand_id
1 'polypeptide(L)'
;MLATLLVAGQLWAGLGLAGPARAASDPAEPEHVVRAPHYGEVLFHFHQDQTFTALTSLMVSQQFDRLGVHADEAEVLRGGLLLSYGMHREAGQVFERLIDHGATPEVRNRAWYYLARVRYTRGEPQAADAALAHIQGELPGALDDDRRLLQAQVKLALAQPALAAEALTPLASADKPRPPAPAPVDEDNPPPRPGLLARLTSLVLAPFSGPDPLAATDADARLFARYNLGIALIRQGDAAGGTRWLDELGQMPAANEEQRALRDQANLALGYAALQREAPEQARQYLERIRLKGPSSDKALLGYGWAALGLKQPKLALVSWTELAQRDPSQPAVQEARLAVSYALAELGADTQARDGYQSALGSYQDEDHRLGEAIAALDDPAWLDELLARNPGVEMAWFRDAENVPHLPHLRLLAPALAGHAFQESFKTWRDLRFLQDNLAAWQETLAVYRTMLDERRKAFQERLPDVASQRQQLDPAALLPRQQQLDGELAQAEADADGRAFADPAQRALLQRADRARDTLARLQTAPASPDAPAATLQDAAERLRILQGLLAWDLSQAYPERRWAARKALGDSAQGLQQAQAARQALDQAARDEAQRFVQFQQRIDELSHRIQALQAPLATASAQQAQALSRLAQDGLRQQQERLAGYAQQARYALAQLLDRGRDASTEPEHAPTP
;
A
#
# COMPACT_ATOMS: atom_id res chain seq x y z
N MET A 1 -5.45 -28.95 -30.25
CA MET A 1 -6.91 -28.93 -30.17
C MET A 1 -7.27 -27.53 -29.68
N LEU A 2 -7.47 -26.58 -30.57
CA LEU A 2 -8.63 -26.19 -31.36
C LEU A 2 -9.89 -26.02 -30.51
N ALA A 3 -10.30 -24.78 -30.31
CA ALA A 3 -11.67 -24.34 -30.56
C ALA A 3 -11.76 -22.80 -30.56
N THR A 4 -11.85 -22.27 -31.74
CA THR A 4 -12.35 -20.97 -32.16
C THR A 4 -13.83 -20.82 -31.85
N LEU A 5 -14.31 -19.65 -31.44
CA LEU A 5 -15.69 -19.24 -31.68
C LEU A 5 -15.77 -17.71 -31.90
N LEU A 6 -16.02 -17.38 -33.14
CA LEU A 6 -16.57 -16.13 -33.66
C LEU A 6 -18.04 -16.00 -33.25
N VAL A 7 -18.51 -14.82 -32.84
CA VAL A 7 -19.91 -14.42 -32.97
C VAL A 7 -20.00 -13.00 -33.50
N ALA A 8 -20.75 -12.93 -34.59
CA ALA A 8 -21.04 -11.79 -35.42
C ALA A 8 -21.97 -10.77 -34.75
N GLY A 9 -21.89 -9.53 -35.26
CA GLY A 9 -22.71 -8.40 -34.87
C GLY A 9 -24.17 -8.49 -35.34
N GLN A 10 -25.00 -7.70 -34.70
CA GLN A 10 -26.20 -7.14 -35.32
C GLN A 10 -26.45 -5.72 -34.88
N LEU A 11 -26.47 -4.84 -35.86
CA LEU A 11 -27.02 -3.48 -35.84
C LEU A 11 -28.52 -3.52 -35.53
N TRP A 12 -28.97 -2.64 -34.61
CA TRP A 12 -30.36 -2.15 -34.64
C TRP A 12 -30.37 -0.66 -34.46
N ALA A 13 -30.82 0.03 -35.52
CA ALA A 13 -31.23 1.44 -35.53
C ALA A 13 -32.69 1.53 -35.10
N GLY A 14 -33.05 2.47 -34.26
CA GLY A 14 -34.43 2.72 -33.86
C GLY A 14 -34.63 4.00 -33.09
N LEU A 15 -34.99 5.04 -33.82
CA LEU A 15 -35.92 6.16 -33.55
C LEU A 15 -35.97 6.79 -32.16
N GLY A 16 -35.77 8.11 -32.20
CA GLY A 16 -35.91 9.02 -31.07
C GLY A 16 -37.35 9.22 -30.56
N LEU A 17 -37.40 9.50 -29.26
CA LEU A 17 -38.46 10.28 -28.65
C LEU A 17 -37.84 11.31 -27.69
N ALA A 18 -38.09 12.56 -27.95
CA ALA A 18 -37.70 13.68 -27.09
C ALA A 18 -38.46 13.60 -25.75
N GLY A 19 -37.73 13.44 -24.65
CA GLY A 19 -38.21 13.60 -23.28
C GLY A 19 -37.72 14.94 -22.72
N PRO A 20 -38.40 15.50 -21.70
CA PRO A 20 -38.24 16.91 -21.29
C PRO A 20 -36.88 17.13 -20.61
N ALA A 21 -36.34 18.31 -20.84
CA ALA A 21 -35.11 18.84 -20.27
C ALA A 21 -35.08 18.64 -18.75
N ARG A 22 -34.16 17.79 -18.28
CA ARG A 22 -33.81 17.65 -16.88
C ARG A 22 -32.87 18.80 -16.52
N ALA A 23 -33.17 19.46 -15.41
CA ALA A 23 -32.35 20.52 -14.83
C ALA A 23 -30.88 20.08 -14.72
N ALA A 24 -29.98 21.00 -14.98
CA ALA A 24 -28.53 20.79 -14.85
C ALA A 24 -28.21 20.24 -13.43
N SER A 25 -27.81 19.00 -13.38
CA SER A 25 -27.13 18.43 -12.22
C SER A 25 -25.75 19.10 -12.12
N ASP A 26 -25.34 19.42 -10.90
CA ASP A 26 -24.00 19.86 -10.55
C ASP A 26 -22.95 19.07 -11.34
N PRO A 27 -21.81 19.70 -11.72
CA PRO A 27 -20.75 18.98 -12.38
C PRO A 27 -20.30 17.82 -11.49
N ALA A 28 -20.55 16.59 -11.96
CA ALA A 28 -20.04 15.41 -11.33
C ALA A 28 -18.52 15.56 -11.17
N GLU A 29 -18.02 15.32 -9.96
CA GLU A 29 -16.58 15.23 -9.73
C GLU A 29 -15.96 14.34 -10.82
N PRO A 30 -14.81 14.73 -11.38
CA PRO A 30 -14.20 13.95 -12.45
C PRO A 30 -13.93 12.52 -11.95
N GLU A 31 -14.53 11.54 -12.63
CA GLU A 31 -14.24 10.13 -12.38
C GLU A 31 -12.73 9.90 -12.45
N HIS A 32 -12.10 9.51 -11.35
CA HIS A 32 -10.69 9.16 -11.30
C HIS A 32 -10.48 7.82 -12.03
N VAL A 33 -10.23 7.88 -13.32
CA VAL A 33 -9.96 6.69 -14.14
C VAL A 33 -8.47 6.35 -14.08
N VAL A 34 -8.15 5.13 -13.62
CA VAL A 34 -6.78 4.60 -13.69
C VAL A 34 -6.44 4.29 -15.14
N ARG A 35 -5.56 5.10 -15.74
CA ARG A 35 -5.15 4.96 -17.15
C ARG A 35 -3.91 4.08 -17.35
N ALA A 36 -3.09 3.89 -16.30
CA ALA A 36 -1.89 3.05 -16.35
C ALA A 36 -2.18 1.69 -15.69
N PRO A 37 -2.15 0.56 -16.44
CA PRO A 37 -2.44 -0.77 -15.89
C PRO A 37 -1.53 -1.14 -14.71
N HIS A 38 -0.25 -0.78 -14.75
CA HIS A 38 0.70 -1.05 -13.67
C HIS A 38 0.40 -0.25 -12.40
N TYR A 39 -0.17 0.95 -12.51
CA TYR A 39 -0.65 1.68 -11.34
C TYR A 39 -1.91 1.01 -10.75
N GLY A 40 -2.79 0.50 -11.62
CA GLY A 40 -3.94 -0.30 -11.22
C GLY A 40 -3.55 -1.56 -10.44
N GLU A 41 -2.50 -2.27 -10.85
CA GLU A 41 -1.93 -3.42 -10.14
C GLU A 41 -1.41 -3.03 -8.75
N VAL A 42 -0.70 -1.92 -8.63
CA VAL A 42 -0.25 -1.38 -7.33
C VAL A 42 -1.43 -1.09 -6.40
N LEU A 43 -2.45 -0.41 -6.90
CA LEU A 43 -3.66 -0.10 -6.14
C LEU A 43 -4.42 -1.36 -5.72
N PHE A 44 -4.48 -2.38 -6.60
CA PHE A 44 -5.08 -3.67 -6.27
C PHE A 44 -4.39 -4.31 -5.06
N HIS A 45 -3.06 -4.39 -5.05
CA HIS A 45 -2.30 -4.90 -3.91
C HIS A 45 -2.49 -4.04 -2.67
N PHE A 46 -2.49 -2.72 -2.82
CA PHE A 46 -2.72 -1.79 -1.71
C PHE A 46 -4.07 -2.00 -1.03
N HIS A 47 -5.15 -2.13 -1.82
CA HIS A 47 -6.50 -2.38 -1.28
C HIS A 47 -6.74 -3.79 -0.75
N GLN A 48 -5.84 -4.73 -1.06
CA GLN A 48 -5.80 -6.05 -0.44
C GLN A 48 -4.94 -6.10 0.82
N ASP A 49 -4.51 -4.94 1.32
CA ASP A 49 -3.58 -4.80 2.45
C ASP A 49 -2.21 -5.47 2.23
N GLN A 50 -1.89 -5.80 0.98
CA GLN A 50 -0.59 -6.32 0.56
C GLN A 50 0.38 -5.16 0.34
N THR A 51 0.63 -4.41 1.42
CA THR A 51 1.34 -3.14 1.37
C THR A 51 2.78 -3.28 0.90
N PHE A 52 3.49 -4.35 1.27
CA PHE A 52 4.85 -4.60 0.79
C PHE A 52 4.88 -4.91 -0.72
N THR A 53 3.97 -5.76 -1.19
CA THR A 53 3.83 -6.07 -2.61
C THR A 53 3.44 -4.81 -3.39
N ALA A 54 2.51 -4.01 -2.86
CA ALA A 54 2.14 -2.71 -3.44
C ALA A 54 3.36 -1.78 -3.56
N LEU A 55 4.15 -1.63 -2.49
CA LEU A 55 5.35 -0.79 -2.49
C LEU A 55 6.39 -1.27 -3.50
N THR A 56 6.67 -2.57 -3.53
CA THR A 56 7.67 -3.14 -4.45
C THR A 56 7.23 -3.06 -5.90
N SER A 57 5.96 -3.37 -6.21
CA SER A 57 5.38 -3.22 -7.55
C SER A 57 5.39 -1.75 -7.99
N LEU A 58 5.12 -0.82 -7.07
CA LEU A 58 5.19 0.61 -7.32
C LEU A 58 6.62 1.04 -7.68
N MET A 59 7.61 0.65 -6.87
CA MET A 59 9.02 0.99 -7.12
C MET A 59 9.54 0.39 -8.44
N VAL A 60 9.12 -0.83 -8.78
CA VAL A 60 9.44 -1.45 -10.08
C VAL A 60 8.79 -0.67 -11.23
N SER A 61 7.54 -0.29 -11.09
CA SER A 61 6.81 0.48 -12.12
C SER A 61 7.42 1.87 -12.33
N GLN A 62 7.91 2.51 -11.26
CA GLN A 62 8.67 3.76 -11.32
C GLN A 62 10.01 3.58 -12.05
N GLN A 63 10.75 2.52 -11.71
CA GLN A 63 12.06 2.23 -12.34
C GLN A 63 11.97 2.06 -13.86
N PHE A 64 10.85 1.56 -14.36
CA PHE A 64 10.61 1.33 -15.79
C PHE A 64 9.72 2.38 -16.44
N ASP A 65 9.44 3.50 -15.78
CA ASP A 65 8.60 4.61 -16.27
C ASP A 65 7.23 4.15 -16.80
N ARG A 66 6.52 3.29 -16.04
CA ARG A 66 5.25 2.66 -16.44
C ARG A 66 4.02 3.34 -15.87
N LEU A 67 4.17 4.44 -15.15
CA LEU A 67 3.09 5.09 -14.41
C LEU A 67 2.42 6.23 -15.19
N GLY A 68 3.13 6.81 -16.17
CA GLY A 68 2.60 7.87 -17.05
C GLY A 68 2.00 9.04 -16.26
N VAL A 69 0.73 9.33 -16.51
CA VAL A 69 0.00 10.46 -15.90
C VAL A 69 -0.20 10.35 -14.38
N HIS A 70 0.03 9.15 -13.80
CA HIS A 70 -0.13 8.90 -12.36
C HIS A 70 1.18 9.00 -11.57
N ALA A 71 2.25 9.53 -12.15
CA ALA A 71 3.58 9.55 -11.51
C ALA A 71 3.57 10.28 -10.15
N ASP A 72 2.93 11.44 -10.06
CA ASP A 72 2.86 12.24 -8.83
C ASP A 72 1.98 11.57 -7.76
N GLU A 73 0.83 11.03 -8.15
CA GLU A 73 -0.05 10.27 -7.27
C GLU A 73 0.64 9.03 -6.70
N ALA A 74 1.38 8.34 -7.55
CA ALA A 74 2.18 7.18 -7.20
C ALA A 74 3.29 7.51 -6.20
N GLU A 75 3.95 8.68 -6.34
CA GLU A 75 4.94 9.15 -5.35
C GLU A 75 4.28 9.50 -4.02
N VAL A 76 3.08 10.12 -4.00
CA VAL A 76 2.33 10.33 -2.75
C VAL A 76 2.01 9.00 -2.08
N LEU A 77 1.52 8.02 -2.84
CA LEU A 77 1.23 6.67 -2.32
C LEU A 77 2.50 6.01 -1.78
N ARG A 78 3.63 6.11 -2.49
CA ARG A 78 4.92 5.59 -2.03
C ARG A 78 5.36 6.21 -0.72
N GLY A 79 5.27 7.53 -0.59
CA GLY A 79 5.57 8.22 0.67
C GLY A 79 4.68 7.76 1.81
N GLY A 80 3.36 7.60 1.57
CA GLY A 80 2.40 7.07 2.54
C GLY A 80 2.71 5.63 2.97
N LEU A 81 3.04 4.74 2.02
CA LEU A 81 3.46 3.36 2.30
C LEU A 81 4.75 3.33 3.13
N LEU A 82 5.78 4.09 2.76
CA LEU A 82 7.01 4.20 3.54
C LEU A 82 6.74 4.72 4.96
N LEU A 83 5.85 5.70 5.10
CA LEU A 83 5.45 6.21 6.42
C LEU A 83 4.74 5.13 7.25
N SER A 84 3.87 4.33 6.64
CA SER A 84 3.20 3.23 7.33
C SER A 84 4.18 2.16 7.84
N TYR A 85 5.34 2.02 7.19
CA TYR A 85 6.44 1.16 7.64
C TYR A 85 7.39 1.80 8.66
N GLY A 86 7.11 3.02 9.11
CA GLY A 86 8.01 3.74 10.00
C GLY A 86 9.32 4.21 9.36
N MET A 87 9.43 4.12 8.03
CA MET A 87 10.57 4.62 7.25
C MET A 87 10.47 6.14 7.09
N HIS A 88 10.46 6.83 8.22
CA HIS A 88 10.19 8.27 8.28
C HIS A 88 11.17 9.12 7.47
N ARG A 89 12.45 8.73 7.42
CA ARG A 89 13.47 9.45 6.66
C ARG A 89 13.22 9.34 5.16
N GLU A 90 12.98 8.13 4.67
CA GLU A 90 12.73 7.84 3.26
C GLU A 90 11.41 8.45 2.81
N ALA A 91 10.36 8.35 3.63
CA ALA A 91 9.08 9.01 3.39
C ALA A 91 9.25 10.54 3.31
N GLY A 92 10.01 11.13 4.25
CA GLY A 92 10.33 12.55 4.23
C GLY A 92 11.01 12.98 2.93
N GLN A 93 12.01 12.23 2.46
CA GLN A 93 12.70 12.50 1.19
C GLN A 93 11.77 12.41 -0.03
N VAL A 94 10.80 11.49 -0.02
CA VAL A 94 9.79 11.39 -1.08
C VAL A 94 8.91 12.63 -1.10
N PHE A 95 8.40 13.05 0.06
CA PHE A 95 7.55 14.23 0.15
C PHE A 95 8.31 15.53 -0.15
N GLU A 96 9.56 15.67 0.28
CA GLU A 96 10.42 16.80 -0.08
C GLU A 96 10.62 16.91 -1.59
N ARG A 97 10.88 15.81 -2.29
CA ARG A 97 10.96 15.80 -3.76
C ARG A 97 9.65 16.19 -4.43
N LEU A 98 8.51 15.70 -3.93
CA LEU A 98 7.19 16.10 -4.46
C LEU A 98 6.91 17.59 -4.27
N ILE A 99 7.36 18.18 -3.16
CA ILE A 99 7.23 19.59 -2.90
C ILE A 99 8.05 20.42 -3.88
N ASP A 100 9.27 19.99 -4.17
CA ASP A 100 10.19 20.68 -5.07
C ASP A 100 9.78 20.54 -6.54
N HIS A 101 9.22 19.39 -6.93
CA HIS A 101 8.94 19.03 -8.33
C HIS A 101 7.47 18.70 -8.59
N GLY A 102 6.61 18.75 -7.57
CA GLY A 102 5.19 18.39 -7.68
C GLY A 102 4.43 19.25 -8.69
N ALA A 103 3.69 18.60 -9.56
CA ALA A 103 3.03 19.22 -10.71
C ALA A 103 1.85 20.12 -10.30
N THR A 104 1.02 19.68 -9.33
CA THR A 104 -0.19 20.39 -8.92
C THR A 104 -0.13 20.93 -7.50
N PRO A 105 -0.83 22.04 -7.19
CA PRO A 105 -0.93 22.56 -5.84
C PRO A 105 -1.52 21.55 -4.84
N GLU A 106 -2.49 20.74 -5.29
CA GLU A 106 -3.15 19.72 -4.47
C GLU A 106 -2.15 18.63 -4.05
N VAL A 107 -1.33 18.13 -4.98
CA VAL A 107 -0.27 17.15 -4.69
C VAL A 107 0.75 17.73 -3.72
N ARG A 108 1.17 18.98 -3.90
CA ARG A 108 2.11 19.65 -2.99
C ARG A 108 1.53 19.84 -1.59
N ASN A 109 0.26 20.24 -1.46
CA ASN A 109 -0.40 20.38 -0.18
C ASN A 109 -0.49 19.05 0.57
N ARG A 110 -0.82 17.95 -0.12
CA ARG A 110 -0.80 16.61 0.47
C ARG A 110 0.61 16.20 0.89
N ALA A 111 1.62 16.49 0.09
CA ALA A 111 3.02 16.22 0.43
C ALA A 111 3.45 17.00 1.69
N TRP A 112 3.08 18.27 1.82
CA TRP A 112 3.33 19.08 3.04
C TRP A 112 2.64 18.49 4.26
N TYR A 113 1.39 18.03 4.14
CA TYR A 113 0.67 17.39 5.24
C TYR A 113 1.38 16.11 5.71
N TYR A 114 1.72 15.21 4.78
CA TYR A 114 2.41 13.97 5.15
C TYR A 114 3.82 14.22 5.70
N LEU A 115 4.53 15.21 5.17
CA LEU A 115 5.84 15.61 5.72
C LEU A 115 5.70 16.14 7.15
N ALA A 116 4.67 16.94 7.42
CA ALA A 116 4.38 17.40 8.78
C ALA A 116 4.09 16.23 9.72
N ARG A 117 3.32 15.25 9.27
CA ARG A 117 3.03 14.02 10.02
C ARG A 117 4.29 13.22 10.32
N VAL A 118 5.18 13.03 9.32
CA VAL A 118 6.50 12.41 9.51
C VAL A 118 7.31 13.13 10.59
N ARG A 119 7.42 14.45 10.50
CA ARG A 119 8.21 15.26 11.44
C ARG A 119 7.63 15.21 12.85
N TYR A 120 6.30 15.24 12.99
CA TYR A 120 5.62 15.10 14.27
C TYR A 120 5.88 13.74 14.93
N THR A 121 5.76 12.64 14.17
CA THR A 121 6.04 11.28 14.67
C THR A 121 7.51 11.07 15.06
N ARG A 122 8.43 11.82 14.44
CA ARG A 122 9.85 11.84 14.82
C ARG A 122 10.15 12.68 16.08
N GLY A 123 9.14 13.30 16.66
CA GLY A 123 9.33 14.19 17.82
C GLY A 123 9.92 15.58 17.47
N GLU A 124 9.71 16.03 16.23
CA GLU A 124 10.16 17.32 15.70
C GLU A 124 8.96 18.29 15.51
N PRO A 125 8.27 18.73 16.60
CA PRO A 125 7.03 19.49 16.47
C PRO A 125 7.23 20.86 15.83
N GLN A 126 8.40 21.51 16.00
CA GLN A 126 8.70 22.78 15.34
C GLN A 126 8.79 22.63 13.82
N ALA A 127 9.46 21.58 13.35
CA ALA A 127 9.56 21.29 11.92
C ALA A 127 8.22 20.87 11.32
N ALA A 128 7.39 20.15 12.09
CA ALA A 128 6.03 19.79 11.69
C ALA A 128 5.14 21.05 11.55
N ASP A 129 5.23 21.98 12.48
CA ASP A 129 4.50 23.25 12.42
C ASP A 129 4.88 24.09 11.20
N ALA A 130 6.17 24.18 10.91
CA ALA A 130 6.67 24.86 9.71
C ALA A 130 6.11 24.22 8.43
N ALA A 131 6.05 22.87 8.36
CA ALA A 131 5.49 22.17 7.20
C ALA A 131 3.99 22.43 7.04
N LEU A 132 3.21 22.41 8.11
CA LEU A 132 1.77 22.73 8.08
C LEU A 132 1.49 24.16 7.60
N ALA A 133 2.37 25.11 7.93
CA ALA A 133 2.23 26.52 7.50
C ALA A 133 2.38 26.73 5.99
N HIS A 134 2.95 25.77 5.26
CA HIS A 134 3.07 25.84 3.79
C HIS A 134 1.82 25.37 3.03
N ILE A 135 0.85 24.75 3.72
CA ILE A 135 -0.39 24.27 3.09
C ILE A 135 -1.27 25.48 2.76
N GLN A 136 -1.65 25.60 1.49
CA GLN A 136 -2.49 26.69 0.99
C GLN A 136 -3.89 26.17 0.66
N GLY A 137 -4.91 26.72 1.33
CA GLY A 137 -6.29 26.28 1.15
C GLY A 137 -6.66 25.05 1.95
N GLU A 138 -7.72 24.39 1.53
CA GLU A 138 -8.24 23.16 2.15
C GLU A 138 -7.70 21.92 1.46
N LEU A 139 -7.52 20.84 2.22
CA LEU A 139 -7.19 19.54 1.67
C LEU A 139 -8.48 18.79 1.28
N PRO A 140 -8.43 17.82 0.34
CA PRO A 140 -9.63 17.09 -0.08
C PRO A 140 -10.26 16.28 1.05
N GLY A 141 -11.59 16.39 1.22
CA GLY A 141 -12.40 15.53 2.08
C GLY A 141 -11.93 15.44 3.52
N ALA A 142 -11.86 14.22 4.05
CA ALA A 142 -11.47 13.94 5.45
C ALA A 142 -10.02 14.35 5.78
N LEU A 143 -9.15 14.53 4.79
CA LEU A 143 -7.76 14.86 5.01
C LEU A 143 -7.57 16.26 5.61
N ASP A 144 -8.50 17.19 5.41
CA ASP A 144 -8.47 18.51 6.06
C ASP A 144 -8.81 18.42 7.54
N ASP A 145 -9.73 17.54 7.92
CA ASP A 145 -10.06 17.28 9.31
C ASP A 145 -8.84 16.67 10.06
N ASP A 146 -8.15 15.71 9.42
CA ASP A 146 -6.91 15.13 9.95
C ASP A 146 -5.77 16.17 10.06
N ARG A 147 -5.66 17.07 9.07
CA ARG A 147 -4.70 18.19 9.13
C ARG A 147 -4.97 19.08 10.33
N ARG A 148 -6.22 19.43 10.60
CA ARG A 148 -6.61 20.27 11.77
C ARG A 148 -6.30 19.56 13.09
N LEU A 149 -6.56 18.26 13.17
CA LEU A 149 -6.21 17.44 14.33
C LEU A 149 -4.69 17.38 14.54
N LEU A 150 -3.93 17.13 13.49
CA LEU A 150 -2.46 17.14 13.54
C LEU A 150 -1.94 18.51 13.95
N GLN A 151 -2.47 19.60 13.38
CA GLN A 151 -2.09 20.96 13.72
C GLN A 151 -2.31 21.24 15.22
N ALA A 152 -3.44 20.82 15.77
CA ALA A 152 -3.72 20.97 17.18
C ALA A 152 -2.77 20.15 18.06
N GLN A 153 -2.47 18.90 17.68
CA GLN A 153 -1.50 18.06 18.39
C GLN A 153 -0.10 18.70 18.41
N VAL A 154 0.34 19.23 17.27
CA VAL A 154 1.61 19.95 17.13
C VAL A 154 1.62 21.20 18.04
N LYS A 155 0.54 22.00 18.02
CA LYS A 155 0.43 23.19 18.88
C LYS A 155 0.41 22.83 20.37
N LEU A 156 -0.25 21.75 20.78
CA LEU A 156 -0.21 21.26 22.15
C LEU A 156 1.19 20.77 22.57
N ALA A 157 1.92 20.12 21.67
CA ALA A 157 3.31 19.71 21.90
C ALA A 157 4.26 20.90 22.03
N LEU A 158 3.97 22.00 21.34
CA LEU A 158 4.69 23.29 21.44
C LEU A 158 4.26 24.17 22.65
N ALA A 159 3.42 23.63 23.53
CA ALA A 159 2.83 24.36 24.65
C ALA A 159 2.06 25.63 24.21
N GLN A 160 1.39 25.59 23.07
CA GLN A 160 0.56 26.64 22.48
C GLN A 160 -0.92 26.28 22.49
N PRO A 161 -1.58 26.08 23.64
CA PRO A 161 -2.94 25.55 23.73
C PRO A 161 -3.98 26.49 23.10
N ALA A 162 -3.77 27.80 23.08
CA ALA A 162 -4.68 28.75 22.42
C ALA A 162 -4.77 28.49 20.90
N LEU A 163 -3.64 28.28 20.23
CA LEU A 163 -3.60 28.00 18.81
C LEU A 163 -4.15 26.59 18.50
N ALA A 164 -3.98 25.64 19.42
CA ALA A 164 -4.61 24.33 19.32
C ALA A 164 -6.13 24.44 19.40
N ALA A 165 -6.67 25.24 20.31
CA ALA A 165 -8.11 25.47 20.43
C ALA A 165 -8.67 26.16 19.17
N GLU A 166 -7.96 27.15 18.62
CA GLU A 166 -8.35 27.79 17.36
C GLU A 166 -8.45 26.79 16.20
N ALA A 167 -7.45 25.91 16.03
CA ALA A 167 -7.45 24.89 14.98
C ALA A 167 -8.59 23.87 15.11
N LEU A 168 -8.99 23.52 16.37
CA LEU A 168 -10.02 22.51 16.63
C LEU A 168 -11.43 23.06 16.60
N THR A 169 -11.64 24.36 16.90
CA THR A 169 -12.98 24.94 17.02
C THR A 169 -13.87 24.71 15.79
N PRO A 170 -13.40 24.90 14.54
CA PRO A 170 -14.24 24.64 13.36
C PRO A 170 -14.68 23.19 13.25
N LEU A 171 -13.76 22.25 13.56
CA LEU A 171 -14.05 20.81 13.49
C LEU A 171 -15.00 20.36 14.61
N ALA A 172 -14.78 20.84 15.84
CA ALA A 172 -15.61 20.51 17.00
C ALA A 172 -17.03 21.07 16.87
N SER A 173 -17.19 22.24 16.23
CA SER A 173 -18.46 22.97 16.07
C SER A 173 -19.25 22.57 14.82
N ALA A 174 -18.67 21.77 13.92
CA ALA A 174 -19.31 21.39 12.67
C ALA A 174 -20.52 20.47 12.93
N ASP A 175 -21.73 20.99 12.75
CA ASP A 175 -22.97 20.23 12.69
C ASP A 175 -23.17 19.70 11.25
N LYS A 176 -22.47 18.63 10.87
CA LYS A 176 -22.83 17.90 9.64
C LYS A 176 -24.04 17.00 9.93
N PRO A 177 -25.07 17.01 9.07
CA PRO A 177 -26.21 16.12 9.27
C PRO A 177 -25.72 14.65 9.33
N ARG A 178 -26.16 13.95 10.36
CA ARG A 178 -25.94 12.51 10.51
C ARG A 178 -26.44 11.84 9.23
N PRO A 179 -25.64 11.01 8.53
CA PRO A 179 -26.19 10.18 7.47
C PRO A 179 -27.37 9.40 8.06
N PRO A 180 -28.51 9.26 7.36
CA PRO A 180 -29.66 8.53 7.86
C PRO A 180 -29.17 7.16 8.32
N ALA A 181 -29.63 6.76 9.53
CA ALA A 181 -29.35 5.42 10.03
C ALA A 181 -29.74 4.42 8.93
N PRO A 182 -28.92 3.39 8.66
CA PRO A 182 -29.31 2.37 7.70
C PRO A 182 -30.71 1.89 8.13
N ALA A 183 -31.63 1.85 7.16
CA ALA A 183 -32.99 1.37 7.42
C ALA A 183 -32.88 0.01 8.11
N PRO A 184 -33.75 -0.27 9.10
CA PRO A 184 -33.74 -1.56 9.78
C PRO A 184 -33.82 -2.64 8.70
N VAL A 185 -32.82 -3.52 8.68
CA VAL A 185 -32.79 -4.66 7.75
C VAL A 185 -33.99 -5.53 8.14
N ASP A 186 -34.95 -5.64 7.24
CA ASP A 186 -36.10 -6.54 7.39
C ASP A 186 -35.51 -7.96 7.33
N GLU A 187 -35.46 -8.65 8.46
CA GLU A 187 -34.86 -9.98 8.56
C GLU A 187 -35.62 -11.01 7.70
N ASP A 188 -36.90 -10.73 7.40
CA ASP A 188 -37.74 -11.61 6.58
C ASP A 188 -37.58 -11.36 5.06
N ASN A 189 -36.94 -10.26 4.64
CA ASN A 189 -36.77 -9.94 3.23
C ASN A 189 -35.42 -9.26 2.98
N PRO A 190 -34.29 -10.02 3.00
CA PRO A 190 -32.97 -9.44 2.77
C PRO A 190 -32.89 -8.88 1.34
N PRO A 191 -32.29 -7.70 1.13
CA PRO A 191 -32.15 -7.11 -0.18
C PRO A 191 -31.42 -8.09 -1.12
N PRO A 192 -31.79 -8.13 -2.41
CA PRO A 192 -31.18 -9.05 -3.37
C PRO A 192 -29.65 -8.84 -3.39
N ARG A 193 -28.91 -9.92 -3.19
CA ARG A 193 -27.45 -9.88 -3.20
C ARG A 193 -26.98 -9.30 -4.53
N PRO A 194 -26.16 -8.25 -4.54
CA PRO A 194 -25.65 -7.70 -5.80
C PRO A 194 -24.95 -8.78 -6.58
N GLY A 195 -25.27 -8.90 -7.88
CA GLY A 195 -24.68 -9.88 -8.78
C GLY A 195 -23.17 -9.76 -8.84
N LEU A 196 -22.49 -10.84 -9.23
CA LEU A 196 -21.01 -10.90 -9.30
C LEU A 196 -20.40 -9.73 -10.10
N LEU A 197 -21.08 -9.28 -11.17
CA LEU A 197 -20.69 -8.11 -11.98
C LEU A 197 -20.80 -6.78 -11.20
N ALA A 198 -21.84 -6.60 -10.39
CA ALA A 198 -22.01 -5.41 -9.57
C ALA A 198 -20.99 -5.38 -8.41
N ARG A 199 -20.58 -6.56 -7.91
CA ARG A 199 -19.48 -6.68 -6.94
C ARG A 199 -18.12 -6.38 -7.58
N LEU A 200 -17.89 -6.84 -8.81
CA LEU A 200 -16.65 -6.55 -9.55
C LEU A 200 -16.58 -5.08 -9.96
N THR A 201 -17.67 -4.45 -10.37
CA THR A 201 -17.70 -3.01 -10.71
C THR A 201 -17.56 -2.14 -9.47
N SER A 202 -18.16 -2.49 -8.32
CA SER A 202 -17.93 -1.77 -7.07
C SER A 202 -16.51 -1.96 -6.52
N LEU A 203 -15.89 -3.14 -6.75
CA LEU A 203 -14.50 -3.40 -6.37
C LEU A 203 -13.49 -2.63 -7.25
N VAL A 204 -13.84 -2.36 -8.50
CA VAL A 204 -12.97 -1.66 -9.47
C VAL A 204 -13.14 -0.13 -9.43
N LEU A 205 -14.32 0.36 -9.03
CA LEU A 205 -14.66 1.79 -9.03
C LEU A 205 -14.61 2.47 -7.65
N ALA A 206 -14.49 1.70 -6.56
CA ALA A 206 -14.39 2.23 -5.20
C ALA A 206 -13.00 2.71 -4.71
N PRO A 207 -11.89 2.65 -5.48
CA PRO A 207 -10.57 2.96 -4.93
C PRO A 207 -10.30 4.46 -4.69
N PHE A 208 -11.12 5.37 -5.21
CA PHE A 208 -10.83 6.82 -5.18
C PHE A 208 -11.81 7.66 -4.38
N SER A 209 -12.90 7.05 -3.90
CA SER A 209 -13.90 7.69 -3.03
C SER A 209 -13.95 7.08 -1.63
N GLY A 210 -13.12 6.09 -1.34
CA GLY A 210 -13.00 5.51 -0.01
C GLY A 210 -12.27 6.47 0.92
N PRO A 211 -12.64 6.54 2.21
CA PRO A 211 -11.83 7.25 3.19
C PRO A 211 -10.41 6.69 3.12
N ASP A 212 -9.41 7.59 3.20
CA ASP A 212 -8.02 7.22 3.44
C ASP A 212 -8.03 6.18 4.57
N PRO A 213 -7.52 4.93 4.36
CA PRO A 213 -7.51 3.92 5.40
C PRO A 213 -6.73 4.35 6.65
N LEU A 214 -6.05 5.49 6.58
CA LEU A 214 -5.36 6.16 7.68
C LEU A 214 -6.18 7.33 8.27
N ALA A 215 -7.31 7.70 7.66
CA ALA A 215 -8.20 8.74 8.16
C ALA A 215 -9.23 8.15 9.11
N ALA A 216 -9.41 8.78 10.27
CA ALA A 216 -10.54 8.50 11.16
C ALA A 216 -11.86 8.78 10.43
N THR A 217 -12.93 8.04 10.74
CA THR A 217 -14.24 8.38 10.17
C THR A 217 -14.64 9.81 10.57
N ASP A 218 -15.27 10.57 9.68
CA ASP A 218 -15.70 11.97 9.92
C ASP A 218 -16.41 12.20 11.27
N ALA A 219 -17.13 11.19 11.76
CA ALA A 219 -17.85 11.26 13.02
C ALA A 219 -16.91 11.14 14.23
N ASP A 220 -15.92 10.24 14.15
CA ASP A 220 -14.99 9.97 15.24
C ASP A 220 -13.95 11.10 15.35
N ALA A 221 -13.48 11.63 14.21
CA ALA A 221 -12.58 12.79 14.18
C ALA A 221 -13.13 14.00 14.94
N ARG A 222 -14.46 14.26 14.85
CA ARG A 222 -15.10 15.35 15.58
C ARG A 222 -15.19 15.10 17.08
N LEU A 223 -15.45 13.86 17.49
CA LEU A 223 -15.46 13.53 18.91
C LEU A 223 -14.09 13.70 19.55
N PHE A 224 -13.03 13.27 18.85
CA PHE A 224 -11.65 13.53 19.25
C PHE A 224 -11.33 15.04 19.26
N ALA A 225 -11.82 15.80 18.28
CA ALA A 225 -11.64 17.24 18.24
C ALA A 225 -12.30 17.94 19.44
N ARG A 226 -13.54 17.55 19.81
CA ARG A 226 -14.24 18.06 21.01
C ARG A 226 -13.48 17.74 22.30
N TYR A 227 -12.98 16.50 22.43
CA TYR A 227 -12.17 16.12 23.58
C TYR A 227 -10.89 16.96 23.67
N ASN A 228 -10.12 17.02 22.58
CA ASN A 228 -8.87 17.76 22.53
C ASN A 228 -9.07 19.27 22.68
N LEU A 229 -10.16 19.84 22.14
CA LEU A 229 -10.54 21.24 22.36
C LEU A 229 -10.82 21.51 23.84
N GLY A 230 -11.58 20.65 24.51
CA GLY A 230 -11.83 20.78 25.94
C GLY A 230 -10.54 20.79 26.77
N ILE A 231 -9.61 19.88 26.46
CA ILE A 231 -8.28 19.83 27.12
C ILE A 231 -7.45 21.08 26.80
N ALA A 232 -7.43 21.55 25.55
CA ALA A 232 -6.70 22.73 25.14
C ALA A 232 -7.20 23.99 25.87
N LEU A 233 -8.54 24.16 25.95
CA LEU A 233 -9.14 25.28 26.66
C LEU A 233 -8.80 25.28 28.17
N ILE A 234 -8.85 24.14 28.84
CA ILE A 234 -8.44 24.00 30.22
C ILE A 234 -6.96 24.40 30.39
N ARG A 235 -6.08 23.92 29.51
CA ARG A 235 -4.64 24.22 29.56
C ARG A 235 -4.30 25.69 29.29
N GLN A 236 -5.12 26.40 28.51
CA GLN A 236 -4.94 27.82 28.27
C GLN A 236 -5.49 28.71 29.40
N GLY A 237 -6.22 28.10 30.37
CA GLY A 237 -6.84 28.81 31.48
C GLY A 237 -8.35 29.06 31.35
N ASP A 238 -8.97 28.75 30.20
CA ASP A 238 -10.41 28.78 30.04
C ASP A 238 -11.03 27.47 30.56
N ALA A 239 -11.06 27.33 31.88
CA ALA A 239 -11.62 26.18 32.55
C ALA A 239 -13.12 26.03 32.28
N ALA A 240 -13.86 27.13 32.13
CA ALA A 240 -15.31 27.09 31.90
C ALA A 240 -15.66 26.59 30.50
N GLY A 241 -14.98 27.13 29.47
CA GLY A 241 -15.14 26.70 28.10
C GLY A 241 -14.75 25.24 27.92
N GLY A 242 -13.60 24.84 28.48
CA GLY A 242 -13.12 23.44 28.38
C GLY A 242 -14.05 22.46 29.12
N THR A 243 -14.54 22.82 30.33
CA THR A 243 -15.50 22.01 31.06
C THR A 243 -16.78 21.79 30.26
N ARG A 244 -17.30 22.82 29.59
CA ARG A 244 -18.51 22.70 28.77
C ARG A 244 -18.34 21.66 27.64
N TRP A 245 -17.27 21.74 26.87
CA TRP A 245 -17.00 20.81 25.77
C TRP A 245 -16.84 19.36 26.26
N LEU A 246 -16.10 19.16 27.34
CA LEU A 246 -15.92 17.81 27.92
C LEU A 246 -17.21 17.30 28.57
N ASP A 247 -18.04 18.15 29.19
CA ASP A 247 -19.29 17.75 29.81
C ASP A 247 -20.35 17.37 28.75
N GLU A 248 -20.46 18.13 27.67
CA GLU A 248 -21.28 17.76 26.50
C GLU A 248 -20.87 16.40 25.93
N LEU A 249 -19.56 16.17 25.75
CA LEU A 249 -19.02 14.89 25.28
C LEU A 249 -19.28 13.78 26.30
N GLY A 250 -19.12 14.06 27.59
CA GLY A 250 -19.30 13.11 28.68
C GLY A 250 -20.75 12.61 28.85
N GLN A 251 -21.73 13.33 28.28
CA GLN A 251 -23.14 13.01 28.33
C GLN A 251 -23.71 12.46 27.01
N MET A 252 -22.90 12.44 25.93
CA MET A 252 -23.36 12.00 24.62
C MET A 252 -23.78 10.52 24.60
N PRO A 253 -24.82 10.15 23.81
CA PRO A 253 -25.09 8.75 23.48
C PRO A 253 -23.87 8.19 22.69
N ALA A 254 -23.40 7.00 23.07
CA ALA A 254 -22.27 6.34 22.43
C ALA A 254 -22.75 5.11 21.66
N ALA A 255 -22.45 5.03 20.36
CA ALA A 255 -22.89 3.96 19.48
C ALA A 255 -21.97 2.71 19.55
N ASN A 256 -20.67 2.90 19.80
CA ASN A 256 -19.67 1.85 19.84
C ASN A 256 -18.81 1.92 21.10
N GLU A 257 -17.91 0.95 21.30
CA GLU A 257 -17.05 0.89 22.48
C GLU A 257 -16.03 2.03 22.53
N GLU A 258 -15.52 2.46 21.39
CA GLU A 258 -14.57 3.57 21.30
C GLU A 258 -15.19 4.89 21.77
N GLN A 259 -16.42 5.19 21.33
CA GLN A 259 -17.16 6.36 21.76
C GLN A 259 -17.53 6.28 23.26
N ARG A 260 -17.86 5.06 23.76
CA ARG A 260 -18.06 4.85 25.20
C ARG A 260 -16.79 5.12 26.01
N ALA A 261 -15.65 4.65 25.53
CA ALA A 261 -14.37 4.90 26.18
C ALA A 261 -13.99 6.39 26.18
N LEU A 262 -14.22 7.10 25.06
CA LEU A 262 -13.95 8.53 24.96
C LEU A 262 -14.85 9.35 25.89
N ARG A 263 -16.14 9.01 26.00
CA ARG A 263 -17.08 9.59 26.97
C ARG A 263 -16.59 9.40 28.41
N ASP A 264 -16.17 8.15 28.75
CA ASP A 264 -15.64 7.84 30.06
C ASP A 264 -14.36 8.63 30.35
N GLN A 265 -13.48 8.82 29.36
CA GLN A 265 -12.29 9.65 29.49
C GLN A 265 -12.62 11.13 29.70
N ALA A 266 -13.63 11.67 29.03
CA ALA A 266 -14.06 13.06 29.25
C ALA A 266 -14.56 13.27 30.68
N ASN A 267 -15.40 12.39 31.19
CA ASN A 267 -15.87 12.43 32.57
C ASN A 267 -14.72 12.24 33.58
N LEU A 268 -13.75 11.35 33.28
CA LEU A 268 -12.57 11.16 34.11
C LEU A 268 -11.71 12.43 34.19
N ALA A 269 -11.45 13.08 33.06
CA ALA A 269 -10.70 14.34 33.01
C ALA A 269 -11.40 15.45 33.83
N LEU A 270 -12.72 15.58 33.70
CA LEU A 270 -13.53 16.52 34.48
C LEU A 270 -13.48 16.20 35.97
N GLY A 271 -13.62 14.94 36.35
CA GLY A 271 -13.58 14.50 37.72
C GLY A 271 -12.26 14.82 38.42
N TYR A 272 -11.15 14.46 37.77
CA TYR A 272 -9.81 14.77 38.31
C TYR A 272 -9.48 16.28 38.29
N ALA A 273 -9.92 17.02 37.28
CA ALA A 273 -9.78 18.47 37.27
C ALA A 273 -10.59 19.13 38.38
N ALA A 274 -11.75 18.59 38.74
CA ALA A 274 -12.54 19.03 39.86
C ALA A 274 -11.88 18.70 41.21
N LEU A 275 -11.28 17.52 41.38
CA LEU A 275 -10.49 17.15 42.56
C LEU A 275 -9.29 18.10 42.75
N GLN A 276 -8.56 18.43 41.70
CA GLN A 276 -7.42 19.38 41.75
C GLN A 276 -7.85 20.80 42.15
N ARG A 277 -9.10 21.18 41.84
CA ARG A 277 -9.67 22.48 42.24
C ARG A 277 -10.34 22.46 43.62
N GLU A 278 -10.19 21.38 44.38
CA GLU A 278 -10.85 21.17 45.66
C GLU A 278 -12.39 21.27 45.58
N ALA A 279 -12.98 20.82 44.48
CA ALA A 279 -14.43 20.79 44.24
C ALA A 279 -14.96 19.35 44.27
N PRO A 280 -14.97 18.67 45.44
CA PRO A 280 -15.23 17.24 45.51
C PRO A 280 -16.66 16.83 45.10
N GLU A 281 -17.65 17.71 45.30
CA GLU A 281 -19.05 17.45 44.91
C GLU A 281 -19.16 17.36 43.37
N GLN A 282 -18.50 18.28 42.65
CA GLN A 282 -18.47 18.23 41.18
C GLN A 282 -17.66 17.01 40.67
N ALA A 283 -16.55 16.70 41.33
CA ALA A 283 -15.76 15.54 41.01
C ALA A 283 -16.59 14.26 41.10
N ARG A 284 -17.35 14.10 42.18
CA ARG A 284 -18.24 12.98 42.39
C ARG A 284 -19.26 12.83 41.26
N GLN A 285 -19.96 13.91 40.88
CA GLN A 285 -20.94 13.92 39.83
C GLN A 285 -20.40 13.46 38.48
N TYR A 286 -19.18 13.87 38.08
CA TYR A 286 -18.53 13.46 36.85
C TYR A 286 -18.12 11.98 36.92
N LEU A 287 -17.50 11.54 38.02
CA LEU A 287 -16.98 10.20 38.18
C LEU A 287 -18.08 9.13 38.25
N GLU A 288 -19.27 9.48 38.78
CA GLU A 288 -20.48 8.61 38.82
C GLU A 288 -21.00 8.25 37.41
N ARG A 289 -20.72 9.05 36.38
CA ARG A 289 -21.13 8.80 34.99
C ARG A 289 -20.30 7.74 34.29
N ILE A 290 -19.15 7.36 34.86
CA ILE A 290 -18.23 6.41 34.28
C ILE A 290 -18.68 4.99 34.54
N ARG A 291 -18.63 4.14 33.52
CA ARG A 291 -19.03 2.73 33.61
C ARG A 291 -18.17 1.95 34.60
N LEU A 292 -18.79 1.08 35.40
CA LEU A 292 -18.03 0.17 36.30
C LEU A 292 -17.25 -0.92 35.58
N LYS A 293 -17.53 -1.18 34.31
CA LYS A 293 -16.77 -2.07 33.43
C LYS A 293 -16.26 -1.28 32.23
N GLY A 294 -14.97 -1.05 32.17
CA GLY A 294 -14.33 -0.28 31.10
C GLY A 294 -12.93 0.19 31.50
N PRO A 295 -12.15 0.71 30.55
CA PRO A 295 -10.73 1.05 30.77
C PRO A 295 -10.53 2.17 31.79
N SER A 296 -11.53 3.02 32.02
CA SER A 296 -11.47 4.15 32.98
C SER A 296 -12.02 3.80 34.37
N SER A 297 -12.58 2.60 34.56
CA SER A 297 -13.31 2.23 35.78
C SER A 297 -12.47 2.30 37.07
N ASP A 298 -11.24 1.76 37.03
CA ASP A 298 -10.37 1.72 38.23
C ASP A 298 -9.99 3.13 38.67
N LYS A 299 -9.63 3.98 37.73
CA LYS A 299 -9.33 5.39 38.04
C LYS A 299 -10.58 6.16 38.52
N ALA A 300 -11.76 5.84 37.98
CA ALA A 300 -13.00 6.45 38.40
C ALA A 300 -13.37 6.09 39.84
N LEU A 301 -13.28 4.80 40.21
CA LEU A 301 -13.51 4.34 41.58
C LEU A 301 -12.53 4.94 42.56
N LEU A 302 -11.24 5.04 42.19
CA LEU A 302 -10.22 5.68 43.01
C LEU A 302 -10.54 7.17 43.25
N GLY A 303 -10.79 7.92 42.16
CA GLY A 303 -11.11 9.33 42.24
C GLY A 303 -12.44 9.61 42.98
N TYR A 304 -13.45 8.73 42.81
CA TYR A 304 -14.70 8.82 43.52
C TYR A 304 -14.48 8.71 45.04
N GLY A 305 -13.62 7.78 45.47
CA GLY A 305 -13.29 7.67 46.89
C GLY A 305 -12.60 8.92 47.45
N TRP A 306 -11.67 9.51 46.67
CA TRP A 306 -11.05 10.76 47.05
C TRP A 306 -12.06 11.93 47.10
N ALA A 307 -13.03 11.99 46.16
CA ALA A 307 -14.09 12.97 46.20
C ALA A 307 -14.98 12.80 47.46
N ALA A 308 -15.36 11.55 47.78
CA ALA A 308 -16.15 11.25 48.99
C ALA A 308 -15.42 11.62 50.27
N LEU A 309 -14.09 11.38 50.33
CA LEU A 309 -13.29 11.78 51.48
C LEU A 309 -13.20 13.31 51.61
N GLY A 310 -13.03 14.05 50.50
CA GLY A 310 -13.06 15.50 50.48
C GLY A 310 -14.39 16.07 51.00
N LEU A 311 -15.49 15.33 50.82
CA LEU A 311 -16.81 15.65 51.39
C LEU A 311 -16.96 15.21 52.84
N LYS A 312 -15.91 14.75 53.50
CA LYS A 312 -15.96 14.18 54.86
C LYS A 312 -16.88 12.99 54.99
N GLN A 313 -16.99 12.16 53.95
CA GLN A 313 -17.79 10.96 53.90
C GLN A 313 -16.90 9.70 53.76
N PRO A 314 -16.06 9.37 54.77
CA PRO A 314 -15.11 8.26 54.69
C PRO A 314 -15.79 6.88 54.52
N LYS A 315 -17.04 6.70 55.02
CA LYS A 315 -17.81 5.47 54.76
C LYS A 315 -18.12 5.25 53.29
N LEU A 316 -18.41 6.32 52.54
CA LEU A 316 -18.68 6.24 51.11
C LEU A 316 -17.38 6.01 50.32
N ALA A 317 -16.29 6.65 50.71
CA ALA A 317 -14.97 6.38 50.15
C ALA A 317 -14.57 4.90 50.33
N LEU A 318 -14.82 4.33 51.54
CA LEU A 318 -14.52 2.95 51.86
C LEU A 318 -15.25 1.97 50.93
N VAL A 319 -16.50 2.24 50.53
CA VAL A 319 -17.26 1.37 49.60
C VAL A 319 -16.56 1.28 48.25
N SER A 320 -16.24 2.40 47.66
CA SER A 320 -15.61 2.43 46.33
C SER A 320 -14.18 1.85 46.33
N TRP A 321 -13.40 2.15 47.36
CA TRP A 321 -12.03 1.66 47.48
C TRP A 321 -11.95 0.18 47.85
N THR A 322 -12.88 -0.36 48.63
CA THR A 322 -12.95 -1.79 48.94
C THR A 322 -13.29 -2.60 47.69
N GLU A 323 -14.21 -2.15 46.87
CA GLU A 323 -14.51 -2.75 45.58
C GLU A 323 -13.26 -2.73 44.67
N LEU A 324 -12.59 -1.60 44.59
CA LEU A 324 -11.38 -1.44 43.79
C LEU A 324 -10.22 -2.30 44.29
N ALA A 325 -10.00 -2.39 45.60
CA ALA A 325 -8.93 -3.16 46.22
C ALA A 325 -8.99 -4.69 45.94
N GLN A 326 -10.18 -5.21 45.55
CA GLN A 326 -10.38 -6.61 45.18
C GLN A 326 -10.03 -6.91 43.72
N ARG A 327 -9.80 -5.88 42.92
CA ARG A 327 -9.42 -6.03 41.51
C ARG A 327 -7.98 -6.43 41.31
N ASP A 328 -7.48 -6.38 40.08
CA ASP A 328 -6.13 -6.82 39.70
C ASP A 328 -5.05 -5.99 40.43
N PRO A 329 -4.25 -6.61 41.30
CA PRO A 329 -3.19 -5.92 42.07
C PRO A 329 -2.06 -5.32 41.22
N SER A 330 -1.93 -5.70 39.97
CA SER A 330 -0.94 -5.10 39.06
C SER A 330 -1.32 -3.66 38.65
N GLN A 331 -2.60 -3.30 38.78
CA GLN A 331 -3.07 -1.96 38.39
C GLN A 331 -2.73 -0.89 39.46
N PRO A 332 -2.15 0.25 39.04
CA PRO A 332 -1.77 1.31 39.98
C PRO A 332 -2.91 1.82 40.85
N ALA A 333 -4.10 1.97 40.28
CA ALA A 333 -5.28 2.41 41.02
C ALA A 333 -5.71 1.42 42.12
N VAL A 334 -5.54 0.11 41.87
CA VAL A 334 -5.82 -0.94 42.86
C VAL A 334 -4.80 -0.92 44.00
N GLN A 335 -3.52 -0.71 43.67
CA GLN A 335 -2.45 -0.58 44.65
C GLN A 335 -2.69 0.62 45.57
N GLU A 336 -3.04 1.78 45.01
CA GLU A 336 -3.39 2.98 45.79
C GLU A 336 -4.67 2.76 46.62
N ALA A 337 -5.68 2.09 46.08
CA ALA A 337 -6.93 1.80 46.81
C ALA A 337 -6.69 0.95 48.07
N ARG A 338 -5.75 -0.03 48.06
CA ARG A 338 -5.41 -0.84 49.23
C ARG A 338 -4.84 0.01 50.36
N LEU A 339 -4.05 1.02 50.04
CA LEU A 339 -3.57 2.02 51.00
C LEU A 339 -4.74 2.91 51.46
N ALA A 340 -5.55 3.38 50.52
CA ALA A 340 -6.65 4.31 50.80
C ALA A 340 -7.79 3.67 51.64
N VAL A 341 -8.06 2.38 51.51
CA VAL A 341 -9.00 1.64 52.41
C VAL A 341 -8.50 1.77 53.87
N SER A 342 -7.25 1.48 54.13
CA SER A 342 -6.67 1.57 55.47
C SER A 342 -6.69 2.98 56.01
N TYR A 343 -6.47 3.97 55.13
CA TYR A 343 -6.55 5.38 55.49
C TYR A 343 -7.99 5.79 55.90
N ALA A 344 -9.00 5.35 55.09
CA ALA A 344 -10.39 5.64 55.43
C ALA A 344 -10.86 4.96 56.74
N LEU A 345 -10.33 3.78 57.04
CA LEU A 345 -10.60 3.11 58.32
C LEU A 345 -10.01 3.88 59.52
N ALA A 346 -8.78 4.40 59.35
CA ALA A 346 -8.15 5.28 60.36
C ALA A 346 -8.94 6.60 60.59
N GLU A 347 -9.46 7.21 59.53
CA GLU A 347 -10.34 8.38 59.62
C GLU A 347 -11.68 8.10 60.32
N LEU A 348 -12.11 6.86 60.31
CA LEU A 348 -13.30 6.37 61.03
C LEU A 348 -13.00 5.96 62.47
N GLY A 349 -11.75 6.05 62.96
CA GLY A 349 -11.33 5.61 64.27
C GLY A 349 -11.24 4.09 64.40
N ALA A 350 -11.27 3.33 63.34
CA ALA A 350 -11.17 1.86 63.29
C ALA A 350 -9.66 1.43 63.26
N ASP A 351 -8.83 1.90 64.20
CA ASP A 351 -7.39 1.82 64.17
C ASP A 351 -6.85 0.37 64.07
N THR A 352 -7.52 -0.60 64.69
CA THR A 352 -7.10 -2.01 64.60
C THR A 352 -7.28 -2.49 63.15
N GLN A 353 -8.44 -2.24 62.54
CA GLN A 353 -8.70 -2.64 61.13
C GLN A 353 -7.78 -1.87 60.16
N ALA A 354 -7.49 -0.62 60.44
CA ALA A 354 -6.56 0.19 59.64
C ALA A 354 -5.13 -0.38 59.70
N ARG A 355 -4.66 -0.80 60.88
CA ARG A 355 -3.34 -1.47 61.00
C ARG A 355 -3.26 -2.77 60.26
N ASP A 356 -4.25 -3.64 60.45
CA ASP A 356 -4.33 -4.90 59.68
C ASP A 356 -4.37 -4.69 58.19
N GLY A 357 -5.10 -3.67 57.73
CA GLY A 357 -5.19 -3.26 56.36
C GLY A 357 -3.83 -2.77 55.80
N TYR A 358 -3.10 -1.91 56.53
CA TYR A 358 -1.76 -1.47 56.13
C TYR A 358 -0.75 -2.62 56.06
N GLN A 359 -0.80 -3.56 57.00
CA GLN A 359 0.04 -4.75 56.98
C GLN A 359 -0.26 -5.67 55.80
N SER A 360 -1.55 -5.86 55.49
CA SER A 360 -1.99 -6.61 54.31
C SER A 360 -1.56 -5.93 53.00
N ALA A 361 -1.67 -4.60 52.93
CA ALA A 361 -1.18 -3.83 51.77
C ALA A 361 0.32 -4.00 51.57
N LEU A 362 1.11 -3.89 52.67
CA LEU A 362 2.56 -4.10 52.60
C LEU A 362 2.94 -5.50 52.11
N GLY A 363 2.27 -6.57 52.58
CA GLY A 363 2.45 -7.90 52.07
C GLY A 363 2.17 -8.02 50.57
N SER A 364 1.04 -7.43 50.15
CA SER A 364 0.65 -7.40 48.71
C SER A 364 1.67 -6.67 47.85
N TYR A 365 2.25 -5.56 48.33
CA TYR A 365 3.27 -4.81 47.58
C TYR A 365 4.59 -5.60 47.49
N GLN A 366 5.00 -6.33 48.52
CA GLN A 366 6.15 -7.20 48.49
C GLN A 366 5.99 -8.35 47.50
N ASP A 367 4.82 -9.00 47.49
CA ASP A 367 4.51 -10.09 46.57
C ASP A 367 4.54 -9.60 45.11
N GLU A 368 4.02 -8.39 44.86
CA GLU A 368 3.98 -7.80 43.50
C GLU A 368 5.37 -7.35 43.08
N ASP A 369 6.16 -6.77 43.97
CA ASP A 369 7.57 -6.40 43.70
C ASP A 369 8.41 -7.65 43.33
N HIS A 370 8.21 -8.75 44.01
CA HIS A 370 8.86 -10.03 43.68
C HIS A 370 8.47 -10.50 42.27
N ARG A 371 7.16 -10.46 41.93
CA ARG A 371 6.67 -10.83 40.59
C ARG A 371 7.21 -9.91 39.50
N LEU A 372 7.33 -8.62 39.79
CA LEU A 372 7.96 -7.67 38.88
C LEU A 372 9.43 -7.98 38.64
N GLY A 373 10.16 -8.39 39.73
CA GLY A 373 11.54 -8.82 39.61
C GLY A 373 11.71 -10.06 38.74
N GLU A 374 10.83 -11.08 38.91
CA GLU A 374 10.78 -12.25 38.03
C GLU A 374 10.48 -11.88 36.55
N ALA A 375 9.52 -10.99 36.35
CA ALA A 375 9.17 -10.50 35.01
C ALA A 375 10.31 -9.74 34.33
N ILE A 376 11.05 -8.90 35.08
CA ILE A 376 12.23 -8.19 34.58
C ILE A 376 13.33 -9.17 34.17
N ALA A 377 13.61 -10.19 34.99
CA ALA A 377 14.60 -11.21 34.67
C ALA A 377 14.23 -12.05 33.45
N ALA A 378 12.93 -12.35 33.26
CA ALA A 378 12.44 -13.07 32.09
C ALA A 378 12.59 -12.29 30.75
N LEU A 379 12.76 -10.98 30.80
CA LEU A 379 12.97 -10.14 29.61
C LEU A 379 14.44 -10.03 29.18
N ASP A 380 15.37 -10.60 29.93
CA ASP A 380 16.81 -10.63 29.58
C ASP A 380 17.07 -11.47 28.32
N ASP A 381 16.31 -12.54 28.11
CA ASP A 381 16.34 -13.34 26.89
C ASP A 381 15.30 -12.78 25.89
N PRO A 382 15.72 -12.24 24.73
CA PRO A 382 14.80 -11.67 23.75
C PRO A 382 13.88 -12.70 23.07
N ALA A 383 13.97 -13.98 23.36
CA ALA A 383 13.12 -15.04 22.79
C ALA A 383 11.62 -14.80 23.03
N TRP A 384 11.23 -14.08 24.07
CA TRP A 384 9.84 -13.68 24.32
C TRP A 384 9.25 -12.80 23.17
N LEU A 385 10.10 -12.07 22.43
CA LEU A 385 9.69 -11.28 21.28
C LEU A 385 9.30 -12.19 20.11
N ASP A 386 9.99 -13.32 19.92
CA ASP A 386 9.63 -14.29 18.88
C ASP A 386 8.27 -14.95 19.18
N GLU A 387 7.95 -15.19 20.44
CA GLU A 387 6.62 -15.66 20.85
C GLU A 387 5.54 -14.61 20.61
N LEU A 388 5.84 -13.35 20.87
CA LEU A 388 4.95 -12.24 20.58
C LEU A 388 4.71 -12.09 19.07
N LEU A 389 5.75 -12.31 18.24
CA LEU A 389 5.67 -12.28 16.79
C LEU A 389 4.91 -13.48 16.21
N ALA A 390 5.15 -14.70 16.74
CA ALA A 390 4.55 -15.93 16.23
C ALA A 390 3.01 -15.93 16.27
N ARG A 391 2.43 -15.18 17.21
CA ARG A 391 0.98 -15.04 17.36
C ARG A 391 0.39 -13.86 16.59
N ASN A 392 1.25 -13.04 16.02
CA ASN A 392 0.88 -12.00 15.09
C ASN A 392 1.78 -12.04 13.87
N PRO A 393 1.73 -13.13 13.09
CA PRO A 393 2.51 -13.29 11.89
C PRO A 393 1.86 -12.46 10.78
N GLY A 394 1.76 -11.16 10.93
CA GLY A 394 1.35 -10.34 9.80
C GLY A 394 2.10 -10.84 8.57
N VAL A 395 1.40 -11.52 7.65
CA VAL A 395 1.96 -12.09 6.42
C VAL A 395 2.64 -10.99 5.60
N GLU A 396 2.28 -9.76 5.90
CA GLU A 396 2.91 -8.54 5.41
C GLU A 396 3.07 -7.52 6.55
N MET A 397 3.97 -6.56 6.40
CA MET A 397 4.29 -5.49 7.34
C MET A 397 3.06 -4.60 7.60
N ALA A 398 2.04 -5.08 8.28
CA ALA A 398 0.82 -4.37 8.62
C ALA A 398 0.49 -4.44 10.12
N TRP A 399 -0.28 -3.47 10.61
CA TRP A 399 -0.67 -3.34 12.01
C TRP A 399 -1.49 -4.53 12.52
N PHE A 400 -1.45 -4.76 13.85
CA PHE A 400 -2.30 -5.71 14.56
C PHE A 400 -3.78 -5.49 14.25
N ARG A 401 -4.41 -6.42 13.54
CA ARG A 401 -5.85 -6.36 13.26
C ARG A 401 -6.71 -7.14 14.23
N ASP A 402 -6.14 -8.12 14.95
CA ASP A 402 -6.90 -9.00 15.84
C ASP A 402 -6.46 -8.85 17.28
N ALA A 403 -7.25 -8.10 18.06
CA ALA A 403 -7.13 -8.01 19.51
C ALA A 403 -7.57 -9.31 20.24
N GLU A 404 -8.10 -10.30 19.51
CA GLU A 404 -8.64 -11.54 20.11
C GLU A 404 -7.56 -12.57 20.49
N ASN A 405 -6.35 -12.46 19.96
CA ASN A 405 -5.26 -13.38 20.23
C ASN A 405 -4.18 -12.75 21.12
N VAL A 406 -4.53 -12.52 22.38
CA VAL A 406 -3.55 -12.10 23.40
C VAL A 406 -2.54 -13.23 23.65
N PRO A 407 -1.20 -12.98 23.53
CA PRO A 407 -0.20 -14.01 23.75
C PRO A 407 -0.22 -14.52 25.20
N HIS A 408 -0.02 -15.83 25.39
CA HIS A 408 0.17 -16.42 26.71
C HIS A 408 1.62 -16.25 27.19
N LEU A 409 2.08 -14.99 27.22
CA LEU A 409 3.40 -14.69 27.77
C LEU A 409 3.39 -14.84 29.30
N PRO A 410 4.46 -15.39 29.89
CA PRO A 410 4.65 -15.32 31.33
C PRO A 410 4.58 -13.83 31.77
N HIS A 411 3.91 -13.56 32.88
CA HIS A 411 3.78 -12.21 33.43
C HIS A 411 3.11 -11.17 32.52
N LEU A 412 2.30 -11.59 31.51
CA LEU A 412 1.64 -10.68 30.55
C LEU A 412 0.87 -9.54 31.22
N ARG A 413 0.21 -9.80 32.34
CA ARG A 413 -0.52 -8.75 33.10
C ARG A 413 0.37 -7.58 33.49
N LEU A 414 1.58 -7.89 33.98
CA LEU A 414 2.56 -6.88 34.40
C LEU A 414 3.15 -6.14 33.20
N LEU A 415 3.35 -6.84 32.10
CA LEU A 415 3.89 -6.32 30.85
C LEU A 415 2.89 -5.49 30.07
N ALA A 416 1.58 -5.77 30.16
CA ALA A 416 0.55 -5.16 29.31
C ALA A 416 0.61 -3.61 29.26
N PRO A 417 0.81 -2.88 30.36
CA PRO A 417 0.93 -1.41 30.30
C PRO A 417 2.18 -0.95 29.53
N ALA A 418 3.31 -1.66 29.67
CA ALA A 418 4.54 -1.33 28.93
C ALA A 418 4.42 -1.66 27.45
N LEU A 419 3.82 -2.83 27.11
CA LEU A 419 3.56 -3.26 25.75
C LEU A 419 2.56 -2.36 25.02
N ALA A 420 1.56 -1.82 25.73
CA ALA A 420 0.59 -0.86 25.18
C ALA A 420 1.19 0.54 24.95
N GLY A 421 2.36 0.82 25.50
CA GLY A 421 3.03 2.11 25.35
C GLY A 421 3.43 2.41 23.91
N HIS A 422 3.20 3.66 23.45
CA HIS A 422 3.52 4.08 22.08
C HIS A 422 4.98 3.77 21.69
N ALA A 423 5.94 4.09 22.56
CA ALA A 423 7.36 3.86 22.32
C ALA A 423 7.67 2.36 22.08
N PHE A 424 7.03 1.46 22.87
CA PHE A 424 7.18 0.02 22.68
C PHE A 424 6.58 -0.42 21.36
N GLN A 425 5.37 0.02 21.03
CA GLN A 425 4.66 -0.37 19.81
C GLN A 425 5.43 0.05 18.55
N GLU A 426 5.97 1.26 18.49
CA GLU A 426 6.79 1.73 17.37
C GLU A 426 8.12 0.95 17.26
N SER A 427 8.77 0.69 18.39
CA SER A 427 9.97 -0.13 18.44
C SER A 427 9.72 -1.58 18.02
N PHE A 428 8.59 -2.17 18.46
CA PHE A 428 8.20 -3.54 18.10
C PHE A 428 7.89 -3.65 16.60
N LYS A 429 7.18 -2.68 16.05
CA LYS A 429 6.95 -2.60 14.60
C LYS A 429 8.27 -2.59 13.84
N THR A 430 9.21 -1.74 14.25
CA THR A 430 10.53 -1.66 13.61
C THR A 430 11.28 -3.01 13.68
N TRP A 431 11.27 -3.68 14.83
CA TRP A 431 11.90 -4.97 14.99
C TRP A 431 11.25 -6.07 14.12
N ARG A 432 9.92 -6.10 14.07
CA ARG A 432 9.16 -7.01 13.21
C ARG A 432 9.51 -6.80 11.74
N ASP A 433 9.56 -5.54 11.31
CA ASP A 433 9.91 -5.19 9.93
C ASP A 433 11.34 -5.60 9.57
N LEU A 434 12.29 -5.49 10.51
CA LEU A 434 13.65 -6.01 10.34
C LEU A 434 13.68 -7.55 10.20
N ARG A 435 12.90 -8.28 11.00
CA ARG A 435 12.75 -9.73 10.89
C ARG A 435 12.16 -10.12 9.53
N PHE A 436 11.07 -9.47 9.12
CA PHE A 436 10.46 -9.70 7.81
C PHE A 436 11.46 -9.45 6.67
N LEU A 437 12.25 -8.38 6.74
CA LEU A 437 13.28 -8.10 5.73
C LEU A 437 14.37 -9.19 5.71
N GLN A 438 14.76 -9.74 6.85
CA GLN A 438 15.70 -10.88 6.92
C GLN A 438 15.15 -12.09 6.15
N ASP A 439 13.92 -12.49 6.47
CA ASP A 439 13.25 -13.63 5.84
C ASP A 439 13.06 -13.40 4.33
N ASN A 440 12.69 -12.18 3.94
CA ASN A 440 12.52 -11.79 2.55
C ASN A 440 13.86 -11.84 1.77
N LEU A 441 14.95 -11.33 2.34
CA LEU A 441 16.26 -11.40 1.71
C LEU A 441 16.76 -12.85 1.58
N ALA A 442 16.46 -13.71 2.55
CA ALA A 442 16.78 -15.14 2.47
C ALA A 442 16.00 -15.80 1.30
N ALA A 443 14.70 -15.56 1.22
CA ALA A 443 13.86 -16.06 0.11
C ALA A 443 14.33 -15.55 -1.26
N TRP A 444 14.72 -14.28 -1.36
CA TRP A 444 15.28 -13.74 -2.59
C TRP A 444 16.64 -14.37 -2.96
N GLN A 445 17.48 -14.69 -1.96
CA GLN A 445 18.73 -15.40 -2.21
C GLN A 445 18.48 -16.77 -2.85
N GLU A 446 17.49 -17.52 -2.37
CA GLU A 446 17.06 -18.78 -2.96
C GLU A 446 16.50 -18.59 -4.37
N THR A 447 15.64 -17.57 -4.55
CA THR A 447 15.05 -17.25 -5.85
C THR A 447 16.14 -16.89 -6.90
N LEU A 448 17.17 -16.13 -6.52
CA LEU A 448 18.29 -15.81 -7.40
C LEU A 448 19.10 -17.06 -7.81
N ALA A 449 19.22 -18.05 -6.93
CA ALA A 449 19.84 -19.33 -7.27
C ALA A 449 19.04 -20.08 -8.33
N VAL A 450 17.71 -20.09 -8.20
CA VAL A 450 16.80 -20.65 -9.23
C VAL A 450 16.95 -19.90 -10.55
N TYR A 451 16.94 -18.56 -10.53
CA TYR A 451 17.12 -17.77 -11.76
C TYR A 451 18.48 -18.03 -12.44
N ARG A 452 19.55 -18.25 -11.69
CA ARG A 452 20.85 -18.65 -12.24
C ARG A 452 20.74 -19.97 -12.99
N THR A 453 20.14 -20.97 -12.38
CA THR A 453 19.91 -22.27 -13.03
C THR A 453 19.06 -22.13 -14.29
N MET A 454 17.96 -21.37 -14.25
CA MET A 454 17.11 -21.11 -15.41
C MET A 454 17.87 -20.40 -16.54
N LEU A 455 18.76 -19.45 -16.20
CA LEU A 455 19.58 -18.75 -17.16
C LEU A 455 20.59 -19.67 -17.83
N ASP A 456 21.20 -20.59 -17.08
CA ASP A 456 22.15 -21.56 -17.60
C ASP A 456 21.47 -22.56 -18.56
N GLU A 457 20.30 -23.08 -18.18
CA GLU A 457 19.53 -23.97 -19.04
C GLU A 457 19.04 -23.26 -20.31
N ARG A 458 18.60 -22.03 -20.20
CA ARG A 458 18.20 -21.23 -21.38
C ARG A 458 19.40 -20.93 -22.29
N ARG A 459 20.56 -20.62 -21.73
CA ARG A 459 21.80 -20.42 -22.48
C ARG A 459 22.20 -21.69 -23.23
N LYS A 460 22.13 -22.84 -22.56
CA LYS A 460 22.42 -24.16 -23.16
C LYS A 460 21.47 -24.45 -24.32
N ALA A 461 20.15 -24.31 -24.11
CA ALA A 461 19.16 -24.51 -25.16
C ALA A 461 19.34 -23.55 -26.35
N PHE A 462 19.77 -22.32 -26.10
CA PHE A 462 20.11 -21.36 -27.14
C PHE A 462 21.35 -21.84 -27.94
N GLN A 463 22.41 -22.26 -27.26
CA GLN A 463 23.63 -22.77 -27.90
C GLN A 463 23.39 -24.03 -28.72
N GLU A 464 22.54 -24.93 -28.26
CA GLU A 464 22.15 -26.16 -28.97
C GLU A 464 21.38 -25.86 -30.27
N ARG A 465 20.55 -24.82 -30.31
CA ARG A 465 19.75 -24.41 -31.48
C ARG A 465 20.52 -23.57 -32.51
N LEU A 466 21.56 -22.87 -32.09
CA LEU A 466 22.32 -21.98 -32.96
C LEU A 466 22.90 -22.67 -34.22
N PRO A 467 23.46 -23.90 -34.17
CA PRO A 467 24.00 -24.57 -35.36
C PRO A 467 22.89 -24.88 -36.39
N ASP A 468 21.75 -25.32 -35.95
CA ASP A 468 20.61 -25.64 -36.85
C ASP A 468 20.11 -24.39 -37.57
N VAL A 469 19.94 -23.30 -36.82
CA VAL A 469 19.56 -21.99 -37.38
C VAL A 469 20.60 -21.49 -38.37
N ALA A 470 21.89 -21.64 -38.05
CA ALA A 470 22.98 -21.25 -38.93
C ALA A 470 23.00 -22.09 -40.25
N SER A 471 22.74 -23.40 -40.15
CA SER A 471 22.64 -24.31 -41.32
C SER A 471 21.46 -23.93 -42.23
N GLN A 472 20.26 -23.75 -41.64
CA GLN A 472 19.08 -23.33 -42.41
C GLN A 472 19.29 -21.93 -43.05
N ARG A 473 19.97 -21.04 -42.39
CA ARG A 473 20.35 -19.71 -42.93
C ARG A 473 21.27 -19.80 -44.13
N GLN A 474 22.22 -20.73 -44.13
CA GLN A 474 23.11 -20.96 -45.29
C GLN A 474 22.35 -21.54 -46.50
N GLN A 475 21.40 -22.43 -46.26
CA GLN A 475 20.58 -23.02 -47.32
C GLN A 475 19.59 -22.05 -47.98
N LEU A 476 19.15 -21.06 -47.25
CA LEU A 476 18.17 -20.05 -47.69
C LEU A 476 18.83 -18.66 -47.76
N ASP A 477 19.93 -18.52 -48.53
CA ASP A 477 20.59 -17.22 -48.69
C ASP A 477 19.88 -16.31 -49.72
N PRO A 478 19.09 -15.33 -49.28
CA PRO A 478 18.40 -14.42 -50.20
C PRO A 478 19.37 -13.58 -51.06
N ALA A 479 20.59 -13.35 -50.56
CA ALA A 479 21.60 -12.59 -51.30
C ALA A 479 22.07 -13.29 -52.56
N ALA A 480 22.08 -14.63 -52.56
CA ALA A 480 22.42 -15.43 -53.74
C ALA A 480 21.38 -15.31 -54.87
N LEU A 481 20.15 -14.92 -54.59
CA LEU A 481 19.09 -14.74 -55.58
C LEU A 481 19.04 -13.33 -56.17
N LEU A 482 19.70 -12.36 -55.60
CA LEU A 482 19.72 -10.95 -56.07
C LEU A 482 20.25 -10.82 -57.51
N PRO A 483 21.40 -11.46 -57.91
CA PRO A 483 21.90 -11.35 -59.27
C PRO A 483 20.88 -11.90 -60.30
N ARG A 484 20.22 -12.99 -59.94
CA ARG A 484 19.21 -13.60 -60.84
C ARG A 484 17.95 -12.71 -60.96
N GLN A 485 17.53 -12.08 -59.89
CA GLN A 485 16.42 -11.12 -59.92
C GLN A 485 16.76 -9.90 -60.80
N GLN A 486 17.97 -9.30 -60.59
CA GLN A 486 18.46 -8.19 -61.42
C GLN A 486 18.54 -8.56 -62.89
N GLN A 487 19.03 -9.77 -63.19
CA GLN A 487 19.04 -10.28 -64.54
C GLN A 487 17.62 -10.35 -65.14
N LEU A 488 16.66 -10.94 -64.41
CA LEU A 488 15.29 -11.05 -64.87
C LEU A 488 14.62 -9.68 -65.04
N ASP A 489 14.94 -8.73 -64.18
CA ASP A 489 14.45 -7.35 -64.28
C ASP A 489 15.00 -6.68 -65.56
N GLY A 490 16.28 -6.88 -65.85
CA GLY A 490 16.89 -6.40 -67.09
C GLY A 490 16.31 -7.07 -68.34
N GLU A 491 16.08 -8.42 -68.32
CA GLU A 491 15.45 -9.17 -69.39
C GLU A 491 14.02 -8.68 -69.64
N LEU A 492 13.25 -8.39 -68.57
CA LEU A 492 11.92 -7.83 -68.66
C LEU A 492 11.90 -6.38 -69.26
N ALA A 493 12.81 -5.56 -68.78
CA ALA A 493 12.95 -4.19 -69.29
C ALA A 493 13.31 -4.19 -70.81
N GLN A 494 14.20 -5.09 -71.25
CA GLN A 494 14.52 -5.24 -72.66
C GLN A 494 13.33 -5.73 -73.47
N ALA A 495 12.58 -6.75 -73.00
CA ALA A 495 11.39 -7.26 -73.63
C ALA A 495 10.30 -6.23 -73.76
N GLU A 496 10.20 -5.32 -72.77
CA GLU A 496 9.29 -4.15 -72.82
C GLU A 496 9.71 -3.08 -73.82
N ALA A 497 11.01 -2.83 -73.95
CA ALA A 497 11.56 -1.90 -74.94
C ALA A 497 11.35 -2.38 -76.37
N ASP A 498 11.52 -3.69 -76.60
CA ASP A 498 11.36 -4.32 -77.92
C ASP A 498 9.88 -4.39 -78.36
N ALA A 499 8.95 -4.45 -77.39
CA ALA A 499 7.47 -4.44 -77.56
C ALA A 499 6.91 -5.45 -78.58
N ASP A 500 7.67 -6.48 -78.94
CA ASP A 500 7.31 -7.41 -80.01
C ASP A 500 6.58 -8.69 -79.52
N GLY A 501 6.37 -8.87 -78.28
CA GLY A 501 5.71 -10.02 -77.64
C GLY A 501 6.50 -11.35 -77.73
N ARG A 502 7.61 -11.44 -78.44
CA ARG A 502 8.40 -12.69 -78.64
C ARG A 502 9.02 -13.16 -77.36
N ALA A 503 9.48 -12.25 -76.51
CA ALA A 503 10.05 -12.59 -75.22
C ALA A 503 9.07 -13.35 -74.29
N PHE A 504 7.76 -13.10 -74.46
CA PHE A 504 6.71 -13.72 -73.63
C PHE A 504 6.01 -14.90 -74.28
N ALA A 505 6.56 -15.37 -75.44
CA ALA A 505 6.02 -16.51 -76.17
C ALA A 505 6.03 -17.79 -75.31
N ASP A 506 4.91 -18.54 -75.31
CA ASP A 506 4.86 -19.86 -74.69
C ASP A 506 5.72 -20.90 -75.39
N PRO A 507 5.95 -22.09 -74.84
CA PRO A 507 6.83 -23.10 -75.50
C PRO A 507 6.36 -23.47 -76.88
N ALA A 508 5.04 -23.56 -77.17
CA ALA A 508 4.50 -23.89 -78.49
C ALA A 508 4.74 -22.72 -79.48
N GLN A 509 4.46 -21.49 -79.07
CA GLN A 509 4.72 -20.30 -79.85
C GLN A 509 6.21 -20.10 -80.15
N ARG A 510 7.12 -20.35 -79.16
CA ARG A 510 8.55 -20.33 -79.38
C ARG A 510 9.03 -21.35 -80.41
N ALA A 511 8.44 -22.57 -80.38
CA ALA A 511 8.76 -23.59 -81.43
C ALA A 511 8.30 -23.14 -82.83
N LEU A 512 7.11 -22.47 -82.91
CA LEU A 512 6.62 -21.90 -84.17
C LEU A 512 7.48 -20.74 -84.67
N LEU A 513 7.90 -19.81 -83.77
CA LEU A 513 8.83 -18.73 -84.10
C LEU A 513 10.17 -19.30 -84.67
N GLN A 514 10.77 -20.28 -83.99
CA GLN A 514 11.98 -20.93 -84.46
C GLN A 514 11.84 -21.62 -85.81
N ARG A 515 10.65 -22.21 -86.04
CA ARG A 515 10.34 -22.81 -87.34
C ARG A 515 10.14 -21.77 -88.44
N ALA A 516 9.45 -20.67 -88.15
CA ALA A 516 9.27 -19.53 -89.07
C ALA A 516 10.62 -18.84 -89.40
N ASP A 517 11.51 -18.65 -88.39
CA ASP A 517 12.81 -18.08 -88.60
C ASP A 517 13.70 -19.02 -89.45
N ARG A 518 13.71 -20.31 -89.18
CA ARG A 518 14.43 -21.33 -90.02
C ARG A 518 13.87 -21.33 -91.43
N ALA A 519 12.53 -21.26 -91.62
CA ALA A 519 11.93 -21.17 -92.92
C ALA A 519 12.31 -19.93 -93.71
N ARG A 520 12.34 -18.75 -93.01
CA ARG A 520 12.78 -17.49 -93.54
C ARG A 520 14.24 -17.56 -94.01
N ASP A 521 15.16 -18.09 -93.16
CA ASP A 521 16.54 -18.24 -93.50
C ASP A 521 16.81 -19.24 -94.65
N THR A 522 16.00 -20.24 -94.70
CA THR A 522 16.02 -21.25 -95.84
C THR A 522 15.58 -20.57 -97.11
N LEU A 523 14.44 -19.83 -97.08
CA LEU A 523 13.94 -19.11 -98.27
C LEU A 523 14.95 -18.05 -98.72
N ALA A 524 15.51 -17.29 -97.84
CA ALA A 524 16.55 -16.31 -98.19
C ALA A 524 17.77 -16.94 -98.89
N ARG A 525 18.21 -18.09 -98.39
CA ARG A 525 19.29 -18.87 -99.06
C ARG A 525 18.88 -19.39 -100.41
N LEU A 526 17.63 -19.89 -100.55
CA LEU A 526 17.14 -20.42 -101.86
C LEU A 526 16.94 -19.27 -102.89
N GLN A 527 16.54 -18.06 -102.44
CA GLN A 527 16.40 -16.90 -103.30
C GLN A 527 17.76 -16.32 -103.82
N THR A 528 18.84 -16.57 -103.07
CA THR A 528 20.21 -16.16 -103.47
C THR A 528 21.00 -17.26 -104.25
N ALA A 529 20.42 -18.53 -104.26
CA ALA A 529 21.03 -19.61 -104.96
C ALA A 529 20.84 -19.47 -106.51
N PRO A 530 21.77 -20.02 -107.37
CA PRO A 530 21.56 -20.04 -108.82
C PRO A 530 20.28 -20.80 -109.17
N ALA A 531 19.44 -20.22 -110.12
CA ALA A 531 18.19 -20.76 -110.54
C ALA A 531 18.30 -22.25 -110.92
N SER A 532 17.63 -23.12 -110.15
CA SER A 532 17.50 -24.60 -110.42
C SER A 532 16.32 -24.85 -111.33
N PRO A 533 16.46 -25.67 -112.35
CA PRO A 533 15.34 -26.01 -113.29
C PRO A 533 14.12 -26.62 -112.59
N ASP A 534 14.31 -27.28 -111.44
CA ASP A 534 13.25 -28.01 -110.67
C ASP A 534 12.54 -27.11 -109.58
N ALA A 535 12.90 -25.80 -109.41
CA ALA A 535 12.27 -24.89 -108.49
C ALA A 535 11.84 -23.59 -109.19
N PRO A 536 10.64 -23.52 -109.77
CA PRO A 536 10.17 -22.30 -110.46
C PRO A 536 10.11 -21.14 -109.49
N ALA A 537 10.55 -19.94 -109.93
CA ALA A 537 10.59 -18.69 -109.12
C ALA A 537 9.19 -18.41 -108.51
N ALA A 538 8.08 -18.81 -109.17
CA ALA A 538 6.74 -18.65 -108.65
C ALA A 538 6.50 -19.44 -107.36
N THR A 539 7.03 -20.65 -107.23
CA THR A 539 6.86 -21.49 -106.00
C THR A 539 7.65 -20.90 -104.80
N LEU A 540 8.77 -20.24 -105.00
CA LEU A 540 9.49 -19.57 -103.97
C LEU A 540 8.80 -18.27 -103.52
N GLN A 541 8.13 -17.57 -104.50
CA GLN A 541 7.29 -16.43 -104.19
C GLN A 541 6.05 -16.79 -103.37
N ASP A 542 5.34 -17.89 -103.77
CA ASP A 542 4.22 -18.41 -103.01
C ASP A 542 4.60 -18.85 -101.60
N ALA A 543 5.75 -19.53 -101.48
CA ALA A 543 6.26 -19.94 -100.17
C ALA A 543 6.62 -18.78 -99.30
N ALA A 544 7.21 -17.70 -99.87
CA ALA A 544 7.51 -16.46 -99.17
C ALA A 544 6.24 -15.73 -98.66
N GLU A 545 5.20 -15.72 -99.54
CA GLU A 545 3.93 -15.06 -99.17
C GLU A 545 3.22 -15.83 -98.08
N ARG A 546 3.17 -17.21 -98.20
CA ARG A 546 2.60 -18.05 -97.11
C ARG A 546 3.36 -17.88 -95.80
N LEU A 547 4.68 -17.82 -95.85
CA LEU A 547 5.48 -17.57 -94.66
C LEU A 547 5.19 -16.19 -94.06
N ARG A 548 5.06 -15.14 -94.90
CA ARG A 548 4.73 -13.77 -94.50
C ARG A 548 3.37 -13.76 -93.77
N ILE A 549 2.34 -14.44 -94.33
CA ILE A 549 1.04 -14.54 -93.71
C ILE A 549 1.10 -15.29 -92.38
N LEU A 550 1.80 -16.44 -92.32
CA LEU A 550 1.99 -17.18 -91.06
C LEU A 550 2.76 -16.39 -90.00
N GLN A 551 3.79 -15.64 -90.37
CA GLN A 551 4.48 -14.76 -89.51
C GLN A 551 3.60 -13.61 -89.02
N GLY A 552 2.75 -13.06 -89.88
CA GLY A 552 1.76 -12.05 -89.51
C GLY A 552 0.72 -12.57 -88.54
N LEU A 553 0.18 -13.79 -88.74
CA LEU A 553 -0.73 -14.41 -87.80
C LEU A 553 -0.10 -14.69 -86.44
N LEU A 554 1.14 -15.19 -86.44
CA LEU A 554 1.89 -15.45 -85.21
C LEU A 554 2.24 -14.14 -84.47
N ALA A 555 2.62 -13.09 -85.23
CA ALA A 555 2.83 -11.77 -84.63
C ALA A 555 1.53 -11.16 -84.06
N TRP A 556 0.40 -11.37 -84.75
CA TRP A 556 -0.88 -10.93 -84.22
C TRP A 556 -1.27 -11.68 -82.91
N ASP A 557 -1.14 -13.03 -82.90
CA ASP A 557 -1.41 -13.84 -81.72
C ASP A 557 -0.52 -13.44 -80.55
N LEU A 558 0.77 -13.23 -80.76
CA LEU A 558 1.69 -12.75 -79.76
C LEU A 558 1.35 -11.36 -79.25
N SER A 559 0.92 -10.44 -80.15
CA SER A 559 0.54 -9.07 -79.77
C SER A 559 -0.72 -8.99 -78.93
N GLN A 560 -1.69 -9.89 -79.18
CA GLN A 560 -2.92 -9.97 -78.37
C GLN A 560 -2.62 -10.48 -76.94
N ALA A 561 -1.72 -11.46 -76.79
CA ALA A 561 -1.35 -12.01 -75.49
C ALA A 561 -0.31 -11.15 -74.76
N TYR A 562 0.35 -10.19 -75.43
CA TYR A 562 1.45 -9.38 -74.87
C TYR A 562 1.07 -8.60 -73.64
N PRO A 563 -0.05 -7.82 -73.58
CA PRO A 563 -0.42 -6.99 -72.42
C PRO A 563 -0.61 -7.80 -71.16
N GLU A 564 -1.31 -8.91 -71.28
CA GLU A 564 -1.60 -9.81 -70.13
C GLU A 564 -0.34 -10.47 -69.62
N ARG A 565 0.47 -11.07 -70.53
CA ARG A 565 1.69 -11.76 -70.18
C ARG A 565 2.75 -10.82 -69.61
N ARG A 566 2.88 -9.63 -70.17
CA ARG A 566 3.74 -8.59 -69.62
C ARG A 566 3.34 -8.20 -68.21
N TRP A 567 2.03 -7.99 -67.98
CA TRP A 567 1.51 -7.68 -66.67
C TRP A 567 1.78 -8.80 -65.65
N ALA A 568 1.52 -10.06 -66.06
CA ALA A 568 1.80 -11.20 -65.22
C ALA A 568 3.28 -11.37 -64.86
N ALA A 569 4.18 -11.14 -65.86
CA ALA A 569 5.62 -11.23 -65.65
C ALA A 569 6.09 -10.07 -64.70
N ARG A 570 5.62 -8.86 -64.91
CA ARG A 570 5.93 -7.69 -64.06
C ARG A 570 5.42 -7.88 -62.64
N LYS A 571 4.20 -8.42 -62.50
CA LYS A 571 3.64 -8.76 -61.21
C LYS A 571 4.45 -9.83 -60.50
N ALA A 572 4.76 -10.94 -61.18
CA ALA A 572 5.54 -12.03 -60.60
C ALA A 572 6.96 -11.58 -60.19
N LEU A 573 7.59 -10.68 -60.97
CA LEU A 573 8.88 -10.11 -60.62
C LEU A 573 8.78 -9.15 -59.44
N GLY A 574 7.72 -8.35 -59.39
CA GLY A 574 7.44 -7.45 -58.23
C GLY A 574 7.16 -8.26 -56.95
N ASP A 575 6.33 -9.30 -57.03
CA ASP A 575 6.07 -10.17 -55.87
C ASP A 575 7.36 -10.89 -55.41
N SER A 576 8.23 -11.33 -56.37
CA SER A 576 9.50 -11.93 -56.04
C SER A 576 10.46 -10.92 -55.40
N ALA A 577 10.51 -9.67 -55.89
CA ALA A 577 11.31 -8.59 -55.31
C ALA A 577 10.86 -8.30 -53.87
N GLN A 578 9.56 -8.17 -53.64
CA GLN A 578 9.01 -7.95 -52.31
C GLN A 578 9.33 -9.13 -51.35
N GLY A 579 9.16 -10.37 -51.85
CA GLY A 579 9.51 -11.57 -51.08
C GLY A 579 10.99 -11.60 -50.69
N LEU A 580 11.88 -11.23 -51.66
CA LEU A 580 13.32 -11.18 -51.40
C LEU A 580 13.68 -10.10 -50.35
N GLN A 581 13.05 -8.93 -50.45
CA GLN A 581 13.26 -7.85 -49.47
C GLN A 581 12.80 -8.27 -48.07
N GLN A 582 11.62 -8.93 -47.99
CA GLN A 582 11.11 -9.45 -46.72
C GLN A 582 12.05 -10.52 -46.15
N ALA A 583 12.57 -11.42 -46.97
CA ALA A 583 13.52 -12.44 -46.53
C ALA A 583 14.85 -11.86 -46.05
N GLN A 584 15.33 -10.79 -46.68
CA GLN A 584 16.55 -10.07 -46.25
C GLN A 584 16.30 -9.37 -44.91
N ALA A 585 15.17 -8.68 -44.76
CA ALA A 585 14.79 -8.01 -43.52
C ALA A 585 14.62 -9.05 -42.37
N ALA A 586 13.98 -10.18 -42.62
CA ALA A 586 13.83 -11.26 -41.66
C ALA A 586 15.19 -11.84 -41.24
N ARG A 587 16.12 -12.03 -42.16
CA ARG A 587 17.47 -12.48 -41.88
C ARG A 587 18.24 -11.48 -41.01
N GLN A 588 18.19 -10.18 -41.34
CA GLN A 588 18.80 -9.13 -40.53
C GLN A 588 18.26 -9.08 -39.11
N ALA A 589 16.91 -9.19 -38.99
CA ALA A 589 16.24 -9.25 -37.68
C ALA A 589 16.68 -10.47 -36.85
N LEU A 590 16.86 -11.62 -37.50
CA LEU A 590 17.34 -12.85 -36.86
C LEU A 590 18.78 -12.74 -36.38
N ASP A 591 19.65 -12.12 -37.19
CA ASP A 591 21.06 -11.85 -36.85
C ASP A 591 21.16 -10.86 -35.67
N GLN A 592 20.30 -9.87 -35.65
CA GLN A 592 20.23 -8.91 -34.55
C GLN A 592 19.71 -9.59 -33.28
N ALA A 593 18.61 -10.36 -33.37
CA ALA A 593 18.03 -11.10 -32.24
C ALA A 593 19.03 -12.09 -31.62
N ALA A 594 19.83 -12.77 -32.44
CA ALA A 594 20.85 -13.70 -31.95
C ALA A 594 21.97 -12.97 -31.17
N ARG A 595 22.37 -11.78 -31.61
CA ARG A 595 23.35 -10.95 -30.89
C ARG A 595 22.78 -10.37 -29.61
N ASP A 596 21.56 -9.84 -29.68
CA ASP A 596 20.88 -9.25 -28.53
C ASP A 596 20.63 -10.29 -27.42
N GLU A 597 20.23 -11.51 -27.79
CA GLU A 597 19.99 -12.58 -26.80
C GLU A 597 21.30 -13.01 -26.13
N ALA A 598 22.39 -13.13 -26.87
CA ALA A 598 23.70 -13.42 -26.29
C ALA A 598 24.14 -12.33 -25.29
N GLN A 599 23.90 -11.06 -25.63
CA GLN A 599 24.20 -9.94 -24.74
C GLN A 599 23.29 -9.90 -23.52
N ARG A 600 21.99 -10.24 -23.66
CA ARG A 600 21.03 -10.35 -22.55
C ARG A 600 21.46 -11.40 -21.53
N PHE A 601 21.99 -12.55 -21.95
CA PHE A 601 22.50 -13.56 -21.01
C PHE A 601 23.61 -13.00 -20.12
N VAL A 602 24.52 -12.21 -20.67
CA VAL A 602 25.60 -11.56 -19.90
C VAL A 602 25.01 -10.53 -18.93
N GLN A 603 24.07 -9.69 -19.39
CA GLN A 603 23.42 -8.69 -18.56
C GLN A 603 22.63 -9.31 -17.40
N PHE A 604 21.86 -10.36 -17.66
CA PHE A 604 21.11 -11.07 -16.62
C PHE A 604 22.05 -11.74 -15.62
N GLN A 605 23.12 -12.36 -16.07
CA GLN A 605 24.13 -12.94 -15.18
C GLN A 605 24.72 -11.88 -14.25
N GLN A 606 25.18 -10.76 -14.82
CA GLN A 606 25.74 -9.65 -14.05
C GLN A 606 24.73 -9.11 -13.03
N ARG A 607 23.46 -9.01 -13.44
CA ARG A 607 22.39 -8.52 -12.55
C ARG A 607 22.11 -9.48 -11.39
N ILE A 608 22.06 -10.79 -11.67
CA ILE A 608 21.90 -11.82 -10.64
C ILE A 608 23.07 -11.79 -9.65
N ASP A 609 24.30 -11.69 -10.15
CA ASP A 609 25.49 -11.67 -9.32
C ASP A 609 25.56 -10.38 -8.47
N GLU A 610 25.27 -9.22 -9.05
CA GLU A 610 25.19 -7.94 -8.34
C GLU A 610 24.15 -7.98 -7.21
N LEU A 611 22.92 -8.47 -7.51
CA LEU A 611 21.87 -8.58 -6.51
C LEU A 611 22.24 -9.58 -5.41
N SER A 612 22.85 -10.73 -5.77
CA SER A 612 23.31 -11.72 -4.80
C SER A 612 24.35 -11.12 -3.84
N HIS A 613 25.33 -10.38 -4.36
CA HIS A 613 26.32 -9.68 -3.54
C HIS A 613 25.70 -8.61 -2.64
N ARG A 614 24.75 -7.83 -3.17
CA ARG A 614 24.03 -6.83 -2.36
C ARG A 614 23.22 -7.45 -1.23
N ILE A 615 22.52 -8.56 -1.49
CA ILE A 615 21.79 -9.29 -0.46
C ILE A 615 22.75 -9.80 0.62
N GLN A 616 23.84 -10.45 0.23
CA GLN A 616 24.85 -10.95 1.17
C GLN A 616 25.46 -9.82 2.03
N ALA A 617 25.75 -8.68 1.42
CA ALA A 617 26.29 -7.53 2.13
C ALA A 617 25.31 -6.92 3.14
N LEU A 618 23.99 -7.07 2.91
CA LEU A 618 22.94 -6.55 3.81
C LEU A 618 22.59 -7.49 4.96
N GLN A 619 22.87 -8.80 4.86
CA GLN A 619 22.46 -9.79 5.87
C GLN A 619 23.07 -9.51 7.25
N ALA A 620 24.38 -9.27 7.33
CA ALA A 620 25.06 -9.05 8.60
C ALA A 620 24.65 -7.72 9.29
N PRO A 621 24.62 -6.56 8.60
CA PRO A 621 24.09 -5.32 9.16
C PRO A 621 22.63 -5.43 9.63
N LEU A 622 21.80 -6.15 8.87
CA LEU A 622 20.39 -6.33 9.19
C LEU A 622 20.22 -7.22 10.44
N ALA A 623 21.00 -8.30 10.55
CA ALA A 623 21.01 -9.15 11.75
C ALA A 623 21.45 -8.35 12.98
N THR A 624 22.48 -7.52 12.84
CA THR A 624 22.97 -6.66 13.92
C THR A 624 21.90 -5.64 14.34
N ALA A 625 21.26 -4.97 13.37
CA ALA A 625 20.18 -4.02 13.65
C ALA A 625 18.98 -4.68 14.34
N SER A 626 18.58 -5.88 13.88
CA SER A 626 17.49 -6.65 14.50
C SER A 626 17.81 -7.02 15.94
N ALA A 627 19.04 -7.48 16.24
CA ALA A 627 19.48 -7.80 17.58
C ALA A 627 19.51 -6.55 18.49
N GLN A 628 20.02 -5.42 18.00
CA GLN A 628 20.03 -4.16 18.75
C GLN A 628 18.60 -3.69 19.04
N GLN A 629 17.69 -3.80 18.09
CA GLN A 629 16.29 -3.42 18.28
C GLN A 629 15.58 -4.34 19.28
N ALA A 630 15.85 -5.65 19.24
CA ALA A 630 15.36 -6.60 20.24
C ALA A 630 15.82 -6.22 21.66
N GLN A 631 17.09 -5.88 21.83
CA GLN A 631 17.62 -5.41 23.12
C GLN A 631 16.98 -4.08 23.57
N ALA A 632 16.72 -3.16 22.63
CA ALA A 632 16.05 -1.90 22.94
C ALA A 632 14.61 -2.14 23.43
N LEU A 633 13.90 -3.09 22.81
CA LEU A 633 12.56 -3.51 23.24
C LEU A 633 12.57 -4.13 24.64
N SER A 634 13.50 -5.04 24.92
CA SER A 634 13.64 -5.61 26.26
C SER A 634 13.89 -4.53 27.31
N ARG A 635 14.75 -3.56 27.03
CA ARG A 635 15.00 -2.41 27.93
C ARG A 635 13.75 -1.57 28.15
N LEU A 636 13.01 -1.22 27.07
CA LEU A 636 11.77 -0.45 27.20
C LEU A 636 10.73 -1.18 28.08
N ALA A 637 10.58 -2.48 27.91
CA ALA A 637 9.68 -3.28 28.73
C ALA A 637 10.17 -3.34 30.21
N GLN A 638 11.46 -3.57 30.42
CA GLN A 638 12.06 -3.57 31.76
C GLN A 638 11.92 -2.23 32.46
N ASP A 639 12.17 -1.13 31.75
CA ASP A 639 12.04 0.22 32.33
C ASP A 639 10.59 0.53 32.76
N GLY A 640 9.61 0.06 31.97
CA GLY A 640 8.21 0.13 32.36
C GLY A 640 7.89 -0.66 33.63
N LEU A 641 8.49 -1.84 33.81
CA LEU A 641 8.34 -2.65 35.04
C LEU A 641 9.09 -2.03 36.24
N ARG A 642 10.30 -1.50 36.03
CA ARG A 642 11.04 -0.76 37.08
C ARG A 642 10.26 0.46 37.58
N GLN A 643 9.62 1.22 36.70
CA GLN A 643 8.74 2.31 37.12
C GLN A 643 7.56 1.83 37.97
N GLN A 644 7.05 0.62 37.72
CA GLN A 644 6.04 0.01 38.58
C GLN A 644 6.61 -0.35 39.94
N GLN A 645 7.82 -0.92 40.04
CA GLN A 645 8.52 -1.20 41.31
C GLN A 645 8.77 0.08 42.13
N GLU A 646 9.24 1.17 41.49
CA GLU A 646 9.43 2.45 42.16
C GLU A 646 8.12 2.99 42.77
N ARG A 647 7.00 2.88 42.04
CA ARG A 647 5.68 3.26 42.54
C ARG A 647 5.26 2.42 43.75
N LEU A 648 5.45 1.09 43.69
CA LEU A 648 5.16 0.19 44.81
C LEU A 648 6.01 0.50 46.02
N ALA A 649 7.30 0.80 45.85
CA ALA A 649 8.18 1.22 46.91
C ALA A 649 7.68 2.52 47.60
N GLY A 650 7.15 3.49 46.81
CA GLY A 650 6.51 4.69 47.31
C GLY A 650 5.27 4.39 48.16
N TYR A 651 4.37 3.51 47.68
CA TYR A 651 3.20 3.11 48.45
C TYR A 651 3.59 2.32 49.73
N ALA A 652 4.55 1.42 49.63
CA ALA A 652 5.06 0.73 50.79
C ALA A 652 5.66 1.65 51.86
N GLN A 653 6.37 2.69 51.44
CA GLN A 653 6.90 3.71 52.35
C GLN A 653 5.75 4.48 53.06
N GLN A 654 4.74 4.89 52.34
CA GLN A 654 3.55 5.57 52.87
C GLN A 654 2.79 4.67 53.86
N ALA A 655 2.62 3.39 53.53
CA ALA A 655 1.97 2.43 54.39
C ALA A 655 2.74 2.21 55.73
N ARG A 656 4.08 2.10 55.65
CA ARG A 656 4.94 1.99 56.85
C ARG A 656 4.86 3.23 57.74
N TYR A 657 4.86 4.41 57.15
CA TYR A 657 4.74 5.66 57.87
C TYR A 657 3.37 5.78 58.57
N ALA A 658 2.26 5.49 57.82
CA ALA A 658 0.92 5.51 58.41
C ALA A 658 0.75 4.47 59.53
N LEU A 659 1.34 3.27 59.36
CA LEU A 659 1.36 2.21 60.39
C LEU A 659 2.09 2.69 61.65
N ALA A 660 3.27 3.33 61.50
CA ALA A 660 4.02 3.86 62.62
C ALA A 660 3.20 4.94 63.39
N GLN A 661 2.53 5.84 62.67
CA GLN A 661 1.64 6.87 63.29
C GLN A 661 0.50 6.23 64.10
N LEU A 662 -0.15 5.19 63.56
CA LEU A 662 -1.21 4.46 64.28
C LEU A 662 -0.70 3.76 65.54
N LEU A 663 0.53 3.22 65.50
CA LEU A 663 1.16 2.57 66.65
C LEU A 663 1.49 3.58 67.73
N ASP A 664 1.96 4.78 67.36
CA ASP A 664 2.26 5.85 68.33
C ASP A 664 0.96 6.37 68.96
N ARG A 665 -0.09 6.64 68.22
CA ARG A 665 -1.42 7.00 68.75
C ARG A 665 -1.95 5.97 69.75
N GLY A 666 -1.81 4.68 69.42
CA GLY A 666 -2.22 3.58 70.30
C GLY A 666 -1.42 3.50 71.61
N ARG A 667 -0.14 3.93 71.58
CA ARG A 667 0.71 4.04 72.77
C ARG A 667 0.29 5.22 73.66
N ASP A 668 0.04 6.38 73.06
CA ASP A 668 -0.39 7.59 73.78
C ASP A 668 -1.75 7.37 74.46
N ALA A 669 -2.72 6.69 73.78
CA ALA A 669 -3.99 6.32 74.35
C ALA A 669 -3.88 5.26 75.48
N SER A 670 -2.82 4.46 75.52
CA SER A 670 -2.57 3.47 76.59
C SER A 670 -1.76 4.06 77.77
N THR A 671 -1.23 5.25 77.65
CA THR A 671 -0.42 5.94 78.65
C THR A 671 -1.17 7.06 79.37
N GLU A 672 -2.41 7.43 78.95
CA GLU A 672 -3.27 8.30 79.77
C GLU A 672 -3.73 7.55 81.01
N PRO A 673 -3.31 7.98 82.22
CA PRO A 673 -3.72 7.31 83.43
C PRO A 673 -5.21 7.56 83.61
N GLU A 674 -5.93 6.42 83.80
CA GLU A 674 -7.31 6.35 84.26
C GLU A 674 -7.41 7.22 85.55
N HIS A 675 -7.88 8.47 85.41
CA HIS A 675 -8.23 9.28 86.59
C HIS A 675 -9.43 8.58 87.24
N ALA A 676 -9.10 7.75 88.22
CA ALA A 676 -10.11 7.21 89.15
C ALA A 676 -10.78 8.37 89.87
N PRO A 677 -12.10 8.40 89.87
CA PRO A 677 -12.78 9.35 90.76
C PRO A 677 -12.52 8.95 92.19
N THR A 678 -11.78 9.75 92.94
CA THR A 678 -11.65 9.64 94.35
C THR A 678 -13.00 10.00 95.00
N PRO A 679 -13.37 9.29 96.09
CA PRO A 679 -14.70 9.32 96.72
C PRO A 679 -15.04 10.67 97.44
#